data_36b43bef5ade9ae9f3b5f5aca86f16ce
#
_entry.id   36b43bef5ade9ae9f3b5f5aca86f16ce
#
_cell.length_a   1.000
_cell.length_b   1.000
_cell.length_c   1.000
_cell.angle_alpha   90.00
_cell.angle_beta   90.00
_cell.angle_gamma   90.00
#
_symmetry.space_group_name_H-M   'P 1'
#
loop_
_entity.id
_entity.type
_entity.pdbx_description
1 polymer ?
#
loop_
_entity_poly.entity_id
_entity_poly.type
_entity_poly.pdbx_seq_one_letter_code
_entity_poly.pdbx_strand_id
1 'polypeptide(L)'
;LLTENNREIKLSAGRLLHEDKARIDLTMGRDNMVSTLKGVANKRKALIHQVDIKDLWEVLNTEQVWIDLETMTEFCFPDSPSGDHQSAIIRAFFDDRLYFKFNLDKFFPNSAEKVARIVAQRQEAERKNRIIEFGGDLLKRLLNGLPPPVDAKDEDTEEVINLLKAYYLFEKDSKDHALARAMISKAGLDSTSGLFSLLVKLDVFDENENIDLLRFEIATEFPNEVIKTASNLALCIEDFSRDEMRTDLTALPLMTIDGQSTLDFDDALSIEKVGDQYRLGIHIVDVGHFVRKGDAIDQEALSRGSSIYMPDQKISMLPAELSEGLCSLKAGALRPAISTMVNLSHSLEITGYEIIPSVINVKHQLTYYDVNLVADQNQDVMVLREIARKFRTRRLDAGAVQISLPEINVWLGEDGTITVNKINRESPGRMLVAELMILANWLSAKYLAENDMPAVFRTQPQPRERLYKGDGGTLYQNWMQRRFLSRFVLSHHADQHSGLGLDAYVTATSPIRKYFDLITQRQLRATLGLEQPYTSEEIDRLIQLLEVPMSHVPRIQQGRHRYWLLKYLEQHTGDKEEAIVLKKQRNHYQILLSNYMIECDLPISGGFVLKPEDLIQVTIQNVRAREEQIVVYIG
;
A
#
# COMPACT_ATOMS: atom_id res chain seq x y z
N LEU A 1 56.08 8.09 -38.29
CA LEU A 1 56.47 8.92 -37.17
C LEU A 1 57.33 8.13 -36.19
N LEU A 2 58.47 8.67 -35.77
CA LEU A 2 59.29 8.14 -34.69
C LEU A 2 58.88 8.85 -33.38
N THR A 3 58.67 8.08 -32.31
CA THR A 3 58.35 8.63 -31.01
C THR A 3 59.57 8.70 -30.08
N GLU A 4 59.49 9.48 -29.01
CA GLU A 4 60.50 9.59 -27.96
C GLU A 4 60.82 8.23 -27.29
N ASN A 5 59.92 7.25 -27.40
CA ASN A 5 60.11 5.89 -26.87
C ASN A 5 60.66 4.91 -27.92
N ASN A 6 61.31 5.44 -28.99
CA ASN A 6 61.90 4.69 -30.07
C ASN A 6 60.92 3.77 -30.84
N ARG A 7 59.61 4.12 -30.86
CA ARG A 7 58.59 3.38 -31.61
C ARG A 7 58.24 4.09 -32.90
N GLU A 8 58.06 3.35 -33.97
CA GLU A 8 57.56 3.89 -35.23
C GLU A 8 56.05 3.66 -35.33
N ILE A 9 55.33 4.72 -35.65
CA ILE A 9 53.86 4.71 -35.77
C ILE A 9 53.48 5.21 -37.16
N LYS A 10 52.62 4.49 -37.87
CA LYS A 10 52.00 4.97 -39.12
C LYS A 10 50.69 5.68 -38.81
N LEU A 11 50.62 6.94 -39.13
CA LEU A 11 49.38 7.76 -39.00
C LEU A 11 49.14 8.49 -40.33
N SER A 12 47.86 8.68 -40.68
CA SER A 12 47.45 9.58 -41.77
C SER A 12 47.66 11.00 -41.35
N ALA A 13 48.04 11.89 -42.28
CA ALA A 13 48.26 13.32 -42.01
C ALA A 13 47.03 13.98 -41.36
N GLY A 14 45.81 13.60 -41.75
CA GLY A 14 44.57 14.11 -41.18
C GLY A 14 44.27 13.72 -39.70
N ARG A 15 45.15 12.92 -39.09
CA ARG A 15 45.09 12.60 -37.64
C ARG A 15 46.09 13.39 -36.80
N LEU A 16 46.84 14.30 -37.41
CA LEU A 16 47.74 15.22 -36.73
C LEU A 16 46.95 16.49 -36.39
N LEU A 17 46.98 16.89 -35.16
CA LEU A 17 46.32 18.13 -34.68
C LEU A 17 47.21 19.36 -34.86
N HIS A 18 48.53 19.18 -34.81
CA HIS A 18 49.51 20.25 -34.91
C HIS A 18 50.82 19.72 -35.49
N GLU A 19 51.46 20.53 -36.31
CA GLU A 19 52.79 20.28 -36.87
C GLU A 19 53.69 21.49 -36.52
N ASP A 20 54.79 21.21 -35.83
CA ASP A 20 55.79 22.21 -35.50
C ASP A 20 56.65 22.53 -36.75
N LYS A 21 56.95 23.83 -36.93
CA LYS A 21 57.82 24.32 -38.01
C LYS A 21 59.29 23.88 -37.80
N ALA A 22 59.69 23.57 -36.55
CA ALA A 22 61.04 23.08 -36.24
C ALA A 22 61.28 21.70 -36.85
N ARG A 23 62.42 21.52 -37.53
CA ARG A 23 62.77 20.28 -38.19
C ARG A 23 63.94 19.61 -37.49
N ILE A 24 63.87 18.30 -37.34
CA ILE A 24 64.98 17.48 -36.85
C ILE A 24 65.82 17.08 -38.06
N ASP A 25 67.15 17.19 -37.92
CA ASP A 25 68.09 16.71 -38.94
C ASP A 25 68.00 15.18 -39.08
N LEU A 26 67.49 14.74 -40.22
CA LEU A 26 67.29 13.32 -40.51
C LEU A 26 68.60 12.57 -40.82
N THR A 27 69.71 13.29 -40.93
CA THR A 27 71.03 12.67 -41.17
C THR A 27 71.72 12.17 -39.90
N MET A 28 71.20 12.61 -38.71
CA MET A 28 71.73 12.11 -37.44
C MET A 28 71.22 10.68 -37.16
N GLY A 29 72.06 9.91 -36.50
CA GLY A 29 71.71 8.51 -36.16
C GLY A 29 70.44 8.42 -35.31
N ARG A 30 69.76 7.28 -35.41
CA ARG A 30 68.46 7.00 -34.75
C ARG A 30 68.48 7.30 -33.25
N ASP A 31 69.53 6.94 -32.55
CA ASP A 31 69.65 7.16 -31.10
C ASP A 31 69.72 8.67 -30.75
N ASN A 32 70.42 9.46 -31.59
CA ASN A 32 70.46 10.92 -31.44
C ASN A 32 69.09 11.53 -31.72
N MET A 33 68.36 11.06 -32.74
CA MET A 33 67.00 11.50 -33.01
C MET A 33 66.06 11.23 -31.83
N VAL A 34 66.11 10.03 -31.24
CA VAL A 34 65.31 9.67 -30.06
C VAL A 34 65.69 10.52 -28.85
N SER A 35 66.99 10.79 -28.64
CA SER A 35 67.46 11.67 -27.56
C SER A 35 66.91 13.09 -27.72
N THR A 36 66.95 13.66 -28.95
CA THR A 36 66.38 14.95 -29.27
C THR A 36 64.86 14.98 -29.02
N LEU A 37 64.14 13.96 -29.49
CA LEU A 37 62.71 13.83 -29.27
C LEU A 37 62.34 13.76 -27.77
N LYS A 38 63.13 13.04 -26.95
CA LYS A 38 62.99 13.02 -25.49
C LYS A 38 63.20 14.39 -24.87
N GLY A 39 64.20 15.15 -25.31
CA GLY A 39 64.45 16.50 -24.88
C GLY A 39 63.27 17.43 -25.18
N VAL A 40 62.76 17.39 -26.43
CA VAL A 40 61.57 18.13 -26.84
C VAL A 40 60.32 17.72 -26.02
N ALA A 41 60.09 16.43 -25.82
CA ALA A 41 58.99 15.95 -25.04
C ALA A 41 59.03 16.43 -23.59
N ASN A 42 60.21 16.39 -22.95
CA ASN A 42 60.40 16.90 -21.58
C ASN A 42 60.20 18.39 -21.50
N LYS A 43 60.71 19.17 -22.46
CA LYS A 43 60.49 20.60 -22.55
C LYS A 43 58.99 20.91 -22.66
N ARG A 44 58.27 20.23 -23.56
CA ARG A 44 56.81 20.41 -23.75
C ARG A 44 56.01 20.04 -22.48
N LYS A 45 56.41 18.97 -21.77
CA LYS A 45 55.80 18.64 -20.48
C LYS A 45 55.97 19.75 -19.43
N ALA A 46 57.16 20.33 -19.35
CA ALA A 46 57.41 21.45 -18.44
C ALA A 46 56.55 22.69 -18.79
N LEU A 47 56.35 22.97 -20.10
CA LEU A 47 55.49 24.06 -20.57
C LEU A 47 54.01 23.81 -20.30
N ILE A 48 53.52 22.58 -20.37
CA ILE A 48 52.14 22.22 -20.04
C ILE A 48 51.80 22.66 -18.61
N HIS A 49 52.69 22.44 -17.65
CA HIS A 49 52.50 22.83 -16.25
C HIS A 49 52.45 24.34 -16.00
N GLN A 50 52.86 25.14 -16.99
CA GLN A 50 52.80 26.61 -16.91
C GLN A 50 51.49 27.20 -17.45
N VAL A 51 50.63 26.36 -18.09
CA VAL A 51 49.35 26.79 -18.64
C VAL A 51 48.27 26.61 -17.58
N ASP A 52 47.78 27.71 -17.02
CA ASP A 52 46.60 27.69 -16.14
C ASP A 52 45.33 27.92 -16.97
N ILE A 53 44.66 26.80 -17.29
CA ILE A 53 43.44 26.85 -18.12
C ILE A 53 42.30 27.54 -17.40
N LYS A 54 42.23 27.43 -16.06
CA LYS A 54 41.19 28.03 -15.25
C LYS A 54 41.31 29.58 -15.26
N ASP A 55 42.50 30.09 -15.01
CA ASP A 55 42.76 31.52 -15.02
C ASP A 55 42.46 32.13 -16.41
N LEU A 56 42.90 31.45 -17.49
CA LEU A 56 42.55 31.84 -18.85
C LEU A 56 41.04 31.87 -19.09
N TRP A 57 40.33 30.90 -18.58
CA TRP A 57 38.88 30.85 -18.72
C TRP A 57 38.22 31.98 -17.91
N GLU A 58 38.70 32.28 -16.71
CA GLU A 58 38.17 33.40 -15.91
C GLU A 58 38.25 34.73 -16.65
N VAL A 59 39.27 34.94 -17.46
CA VAL A 59 39.43 36.12 -18.30
C VAL A 59 38.58 36.06 -19.57
N LEU A 60 38.51 34.91 -20.23
CA LEU A 60 37.96 34.75 -21.59
C LEU A 60 36.50 34.26 -21.65
N ASN A 61 35.89 33.86 -20.51
CA ASN A 61 34.55 33.23 -20.51
C ASN A 61 33.43 34.16 -21.00
N THR A 62 33.65 35.47 -21.01
CA THR A 62 32.69 36.45 -21.50
C THR A 62 32.77 36.69 -23.01
N GLU A 63 33.89 36.34 -23.64
CA GLU A 63 34.16 36.66 -25.06
C GLU A 63 33.29 35.82 -26.03
N GLN A 64 32.90 34.61 -25.65
CA GLN A 64 32.03 33.70 -26.40
C GLN A 64 32.35 33.57 -27.90
N VAL A 65 33.66 33.66 -28.24
CA VAL A 65 34.17 33.55 -29.60
C VAL A 65 35.21 32.45 -29.72
N TRP A 66 35.43 31.95 -30.94
CA TRP A 66 36.49 30.99 -31.21
C TRP A 66 37.84 31.67 -31.25
N ILE A 67 38.78 31.26 -30.43
CA ILE A 67 40.14 31.74 -30.32
C ILE A 67 41.05 30.76 -31.06
N ASP A 68 41.90 31.24 -31.95
CA ASP A 68 42.85 30.38 -32.65
C ASP A 68 44.08 30.05 -31.79
N LEU A 69 44.88 29.08 -32.24
CA LEU A 69 46.04 28.58 -31.51
C LEU A 69 47.13 29.66 -31.31
N GLU A 70 47.31 30.55 -32.29
CA GLU A 70 48.34 31.59 -32.24
C GLU A 70 48.00 32.58 -31.13
N THR A 71 46.81 33.13 -31.15
CA THR A 71 46.26 34.03 -30.13
C THR A 71 46.28 33.39 -28.75
N MET A 72 45.85 32.12 -28.63
CA MET A 72 45.85 31.41 -27.34
C MET A 72 47.28 31.20 -26.81
N THR A 73 48.24 30.99 -27.72
CA THR A 73 49.64 30.82 -27.33
C THR A 73 50.23 32.11 -26.82
N GLU A 74 49.91 33.27 -27.46
CA GLU A 74 50.33 34.61 -27.01
C GLU A 74 49.77 34.96 -25.64
N PHE A 75 48.51 34.59 -25.33
CA PHE A 75 47.95 34.77 -23.99
C PHE A 75 48.71 34.01 -22.90
N CYS A 76 49.15 32.79 -23.20
CA CYS A 76 49.86 31.97 -22.21
C CYS A 76 51.36 32.26 -22.15
N PHE A 77 51.95 32.65 -23.25
CA PHE A 77 53.41 32.82 -23.41
C PHE A 77 53.69 34.11 -24.21
N PRO A 78 53.59 35.28 -23.60
CA PRO A 78 53.74 36.57 -24.29
C PRO A 78 55.18 36.83 -24.84
N ASP A 79 56.18 36.20 -24.21
CA ASP A 79 57.59 36.39 -24.60
C ASP A 79 58.02 35.36 -25.65
N SER A 80 57.88 35.73 -26.92
CA SER A 80 58.40 34.94 -28.07
C SER A 80 57.85 33.51 -28.17
N PRO A 81 56.58 33.30 -28.48
CA PRO A 81 55.94 32.01 -28.60
C PRO A 81 56.63 31.14 -29.68
N SER A 82 56.79 29.85 -29.42
CA SER A 82 57.41 28.88 -30.32
C SER A 82 56.47 27.69 -30.59
N GLY A 83 56.78 26.82 -31.55
CA GLY A 83 56.03 25.63 -31.83
C GLY A 83 55.94 24.65 -30.63
N ASP A 84 56.93 24.67 -29.72
CA ASP A 84 56.85 23.90 -28.48
C ASP A 84 55.77 24.44 -27.54
N HIS A 85 55.58 25.78 -27.46
CA HIS A 85 54.51 26.41 -26.70
C HIS A 85 53.14 26.07 -27.29
N GLN A 86 52.98 26.20 -28.63
CA GLN A 86 51.75 25.76 -29.32
C GLN A 86 51.38 24.31 -29.05
N SER A 87 52.40 23.43 -29.12
CA SER A 87 52.22 22.01 -28.82
C SER A 87 51.83 21.74 -27.35
N ALA A 88 52.36 22.57 -26.42
CA ALA A 88 51.99 22.48 -25.00
C ALA A 88 50.56 22.93 -24.77
N ILE A 89 50.10 24.02 -25.40
CA ILE A 89 48.71 24.51 -25.33
C ILE A 89 47.75 23.43 -25.82
N ILE A 90 47.95 22.89 -27.04
CA ILE A 90 47.06 21.82 -27.56
C ILE A 90 46.93 20.65 -26.59
N ARG A 91 48.04 20.21 -25.99
CA ARG A 91 48.00 19.08 -25.03
C ARG A 91 47.33 19.45 -23.73
N ALA A 92 47.56 20.62 -23.14
CA ALA A 92 46.91 21.08 -21.94
C ALA A 92 45.38 21.11 -22.13
N PHE A 93 44.90 21.72 -23.22
CA PHE A 93 43.46 21.81 -23.50
C PHE A 93 42.84 20.50 -23.98
N PHE A 94 43.63 19.58 -24.53
CA PHE A 94 43.12 18.24 -24.86
C PHE A 94 42.81 17.43 -23.63
N ASP A 95 43.63 17.54 -22.58
CA ASP A 95 43.45 16.82 -21.31
C ASP A 95 42.38 17.47 -20.43
N ASP A 96 42.22 18.81 -20.51
CA ASP A 96 41.14 19.52 -19.81
C ASP A 96 40.06 19.99 -20.80
N ARG A 97 38.87 19.39 -20.67
CA ARG A 97 37.69 19.72 -21.48
C ARG A 97 36.60 20.45 -20.68
N LEU A 98 36.91 20.92 -19.50
CA LEU A 98 35.94 21.55 -18.61
C LEU A 98 35.68 22.98 -19.02
N TYR A 99 36.73 23.75 -19.16
CA TYR A 99 36.65 25.18 -19.35
C TYR A 99 36.48 25.60 -20.81
N PHE A 100 37.05 24.83 -21.76
CA PHE A 100 36.96 25.15 -23.18
C PHE A 100 36.43 24.00 -24.03
N LYS A 101 35.75 24.32 -25.13
CA LYS A 101 35.57 23.40 -26.25
C LYS A 101 36.80 23.54 -27.14
N PHE A 102 37.33 22.38 -27.53
CA PHE A 102 38.48 22.28 -28.43
C PHE A 102 38.03 21.66 -29.75
N ASN A 103 38.36 22.34 -30.87
CA ASN A 103 38.08 21.86 -32.20
C ASN A 103 39.28 22.19 -33.14
N LEU A 104 40.04 21.14 -33.49
CA LEU A 104 41.29 21.25 -34.27
C LEU A 104 42.30 22.15 -33.57
N ASP A 105 42.43 23.39 -34.05
CA ASP A 105 43.37 24.41 -33.58
C ASP A 105 42.63 25.61 -32.94
N LYS A 106 41.36 25.47 -32.62
CA LYS A 106 40.52 26.54 -32.07
C LYS A 106 39.94 26.15 -30.71
N PHE A 107 39.79 27.16 -29.87
CA PHE A 107 39.32 27.06 -28.50
C PHE A 107 38.11 27.97 -28.32
N PHE A 108 37.06 27.46 -27.68
CA PHE A 108 35.87 28.24 -27.38
C PHE A 108 35.58 28.16 -25.89
N PRO A 109 35.56 29.27 -25.15
CA PRO A 109 35.30 29.22 -23.70
C PRO A 109 33.88 28.77 -23.41
N ASN A 110 33.73 27.86 -22.48
CA ASN A 110 32.42 27.44 -21.97
C ASN A 110 31.87 28.54 -21.05
N SER A 111 30.56 28.83 -21.12
CA SER A 111 29.93 29.78 -20.21
C SER A 111 30.04 29.32 -18.73
N ALA A 112 30.02 30.31 -17.81
CA ALA A 112 30.09 30.04 -16.38
C ALA A 112 29.01 29.03 -15.90
N GLU A 113 27.77 29.16 -16.41
CA GLU A 113 26.69 28.25 -16.14
C GLU A 113 26.98 26.80 -16.59
N LYS A 114 27.60 26.66 -17.77
CA LYS A 114 27.95 25.34 -18.31
C LYS A 114 29.07 24.69 -17.50
N VAL A 115 30.10 25.45 -17.13
CA VAL A 115 31.20 24.98 -16.29
C VAL A 115 30.66 24.57 -14.93
N ALA A 116 29.86 25.41 -14.27
CA ALA A 116 29.23 25.09 -12.99
C ALA A 116 28.40 23.80 -13.07
N ARG A 117 27.61 23.60 -14.15
CA ARG A 117 26.84 22.39 -14.38
C ARG A 117 27.73 21.16 -14.54
N ILE A 118 28.83 21.23 -15.29
CA ILE A 118 29.74 20.11 -15.48
C ILE A 118 30.44 19.77 -14.16
N VAL A 119 30.87 20.78 -13.39
CA VAL A 119 31.47 20.57 -12.06
C VAL A 119 30.50 19.89 -11.13
N ALA A 120 29.27 20.40 -11.04
CA ALA A 120 28.22 19.80 -10.22
C ALA A 120 27.93 18.34 -10.63
N GLN A 121 27.88 18.04 -11.94
CA GLN A 121 27.69 16.67 -12.44
C GLN A 121 28.85 15.75 -12.06
N ARG A 122 30.11 16.24 -12.13
CA ARG A 122 31.28 15.45 -11.71
C ARG A 122 31.26 15.17 -10.21
N GLN A 123 31.01 16.20 -9.41
CA GLN A 123 30.90 16.06 -7.95
C GLN A 123 29.81 15.08 -7.55
N GLU A 124 28.65 15.16 -8.20
CA GLU A 124 27.55 14.24 -7.94
C GLU A 124 27.89 12.79 -8.37
N ALA A 125 28.58 12.63 -9.51
CA ALA A 125 29.05 11.30 -9.94
C ALA A 125 30.10 10.72 -8.98
N GLU A 126 31.03 11.54 -8.50
CA GLU A 126 32.05 11.14 -7.50
C GLU A 126 31.38 10.78 -6.15
N ARG A 127 30.39 11.58 -5.72
CA ARG A 127 29.58 11.30 -4.53
C ARG A 127 28.87 9.94 -4.66
N LYS A 128 28.19 9.72 -5.78
CA LYS A 128 27.50 8.45 -6.04
C LYS A 128 28.45 7.26 -6.03
N ASN A 129 29.59 7.38 -6.68
CA ASN A 129 30.61 6.31 -6.66
C ASN A 129 31.13 6.05 -5.24
N ARG A 130 31.39 7.08 -4.45
CA ARG A 130 31.80 6.94 -3.04
C ARG A 130 30.75 6.21 -2.21
N ILE A 131 29.47 6.57 -2.37
CA ILE A 131 28.35 5.89 -1.68
C ILE A 131 28.26 4.42 -2.11
N ILE A 132 28.40 4.11 -3.40
CA ILE A 132 28.40 2.72 -3.90
C ILE A 132 29.56 1.91 -3.29
N GLU A 133 30.76 2.47 -3.27
CA GLU A 133 31.93 1.83 -2.69
C GLU A 133 31.72 1.57 -1.19
N PHE A 134 31.40 2.61 -0.45
CA PHE A 134 31.16 2.53 0.99
C PHE A 134 30.00 1.59 1.33
N GLY A 135 28.83 1.75 0.69
CA GLY A 135 27.65 0.93 0.93
C GLY A 135 27.86 -0.54 0.57
N GLY A 136 28.55 -0.82 -0.54
CA GLY A 136 28.89 -2.18 -0.93
C GLY A 136 29.83 -2.87 0.07
N ASP A 137 30.81 -2.16 0.60
CA ASP A 137 31.74 -2.68 1.60
C ASP A 137 31.07 -2.84 2.97
N LEU A 138 30.21 -1.88 3.38
CA LEU A 138 29.39 -1.99 4.59
C LEU A 138 28.51 -3.24 4.53
N LEU A 139 27.78 -3.44 3.43
CA LEU A 139 26.93 -4.61 3.23
C LEU A 139 27.71 -5.92 3.32
N LYS A 140 28.89 -6.00 2.67
CA LYS A 140 29.75 -7.19 2.76
C LYS A 140 30.20 -7.51 4.17
N ARG A 141 30.58 -6.48 4.94
CA ARG A 141 31.00 -6.67 6.35
C ARG A 141 29.85 -7.20 7.19
N LEU A 142 28.68 -6.59 7.07
CA LEU A 142 27.47 -6.99 7.79
C LEU A 142 27.00 -8.41 7.44
N LEU A 143 27.09 -8.80 6.18
CA LEU A 143 26.82 -10.19 5.73
C LEU A 143 27.75 -11.20 6.37
N ASN A 144 29.02 -10.83 6.58
CA ASN A 144 30.02 -11.67 7.24
C ASN A 144 30.01 -11.55 8.78
N GLY A 145 29.02 -10.86 9.36
CA GLY A 145 28.91 -10.67 10.81
C GLY A 145 29.97 -9.73 11.41
N LEU A 146 30.60 -8.90 10.57
CA LEU A 146 31.61 -7.93 11.02
C LEU A 146 30.94 -6.58 11.30
N PRO A 147 31.43 -5.79 12.28
CA PRO A 147 30.91 -4.46 12.57
C PRO A 147 31.15 -3.50 11.38
N PRO A 148 30.41 -2.36 11.32
CA PRO A 148 30.69 -1.31 10.36
C PRO A 148 32.18 -0.88 10.35
N PRO A 149 32.69 -0.24 9.28
CA PRO A 149 34.06 0.27 9.23
C PRO A 149 34.31 1.28 10.37
N VAL A 150 35.48 1.24 10.99
CA VAL A 150 35.82 2.12 12.13
C VAL A 150 35.82 3.61 11.75
N ASP A 151 36.07 3.91 10.48
CA ASP A 151 36.09 5.28 9.93
C ASP A 151 34.75 5.71 9.31
N ALA A 152 33.69 4.88 9.48
CA ALA A 152 32.37 5.22 8.97
C ALA A 152 31.81 6.41 9.74
N LYS A 153 31.43 7.46 9.02
CA LYS A 153 30.64 8.54 9.61
C LYS A 153 29.21 8.03 9.81
N ASP A 154 28.60 8.38 10.93
CA ASP A 154 27.21 8.00 11.20
C ASP A 154 26.28 8.47 10.09
N GLU A 155 26.49 9.69 9.55
CA GLU A 155 25.73 10.26 8.43
C GLU A 155 25.81 9.42 7.13
N ASP A 156 27.00 8.93 6.74
CA ASP A 156 27.19 8.11 5.54
C ASP A 156 26.52 6.74 5.72
N THR A 157 26.55 6.18 6.92
CA THR A 157 25.89 4.92 7.26
C THR A 157 24.37 5.06 7.22
N GLU A 158 23.84 6.13 7.78
CA GLU A 158 22.41 6.43 7.77
C GLU A 158 21.89 6.68 6.34
N GLU A 159 22.65 7.39 5.50
CA GLU A 159 22.31 7.58 4.09
C GLU A 159 22.21 6.24 3.35
N VAL A 160 23.18 5.34 3.53
CA VAL A 160 23.17 4.00 2.92
C VAL A 160 21.97 3.19 3.40
N ILE A 161 21.68 3.19 4.71
CA ILE A 161 20.53 2.47 5.28
C ILE A 161 19.22 2.99 4.69
N ASN A 162 19.05 4.31 4.60
CA ASN A 162 17.86 4.93 4.03
C ASN A 162 17.67 4.58 2.54
N LEU A 163 18.75 4.56 1.76
CA LEU A 163 18.73 4.12 0.36
C LEU A 163 18.32 2.65 0.23
N LEU A 164 18.84 1.77 1.07
CA LEU A 164 18.50 0.35 1.08
C LEU A 164 17.06 0.09 1.54
N LYS A 165 16.60 0.83 2.56
CA LYS A 165 15.21 0.81 3.02
C LYS A 165 14.27 1.22 1.90
N ALA A 166 14.54 2.37 1.25
CA ALA A 166 13.74 2.84 0.12
C ALA A 166 13.74 1.86 -1.07
N TYR A 167 14.89 1.24 -1.37
CA TYR A 167 14.98 0.20 -2.39
C TYR A 167 14.14 -1.02 -2.04
N TYR A 168 14.18 -1.50 -0.79
CA TYR A 168 13.37 -2.65 -0.35
C TYR A 168 11.86 -2.37 -0.42
N LEU A 169 11.45 -1.16 -0.02
CA LEU A 169 10.04 -0.77 -0.02
C LEU A 169 9.48 -0.53 -1.43
N PHE A 170 10.22 0.18 -2.29
CA PHE A 170 9.70 0.73 -3.55
C PHE A 170 10.33 0.13 -4.80
N GLU A 171 11.37 -0.68 -4.68
CA GLU A 171 12.08 -1.33 -5.78
C GLU A 171 12.39 -0.36 -6.94
N LYS A 172 11.76 -0.58 -8.11
CA LYS A 172 11.99 0.23 -9.31
C LYS A 172 11.44 1.65 -9.22
N ASP A 173 10.49 1.87 -8.31
CA ASP A 173 9.86 3.18 -8.10
C ASP A 173 10.68 4.06 -7.14
N SER A 174 11.71 3.52 -6.49
CA SER A 174 12.67 4.29 -5.72
C SER A 174 13.48 5.23 -6.63
N LYS A 175 13.59 6.50 -6.24
CA LYS A 175 14.38 7.53 -6.97
C LYS A 175 15.84 7.10 -7.17
N ASP A 176 16.41 6.41 -6.20
CA ASP A 176 17.79 5.99 -6.15
C ASP A 176 17.98 4.48 -6.40
N HIS A 177 17.00 3.86 -7.09
CA HIS A 177 17.03 2.44 -7.43
C HIS A 177 18.37 1.96 -7.99
N ALA A 178 18.93 2.71 -8.96
CA ALA A 178 20.20 2.33 -9.62
C ALA A 178 21.38 2.34 -8.63
N LEU A 179 21.39 3.30 -7.70
CA LEU A 179 22.42 3.46 -6.68
C LEU A 179 22.38 2.30 -5.68
N ALA A 180 21.22 2.03 -5.12
CA ALA A 180 20.99 0.91 -4.19
C ALA A 180 21.31 -0.44 -4.84
N ARG A 181 20.85 -0.65 -6.08
CA ARG A 181 21.13 -1.87 -6.84
C ARG A 181 22.64 -2.10 -7.09
N ALA A 182 23.38 -1.03 -7.37
CA ALA A 182 24.83 -1.11 -7.53
C ALA A 182 25.54 -1.52 -6.24
N MET A 183 25.12 -0.97 -5.08
CA MET A 183 25.64 -1.36 -3.76
C MET A 183 25.36 -2.84 -3.46
N ILE A 184 24.12 -3.29 -3.66
CA ILE A 184 23.66 -4.66 -3.44
C ILE A 184 24.43 -5.63 -4.33
N SER A 185 24.58 -5.32 -5.61
CA SER A 185 25.37 -6.12 -6.56
C SER A 185 26.85 -6.21 -6.16
N LYS A 186 27.45 -5.09 -5.72
CA LYS A 186 28.82 -5.07 -5.22
C LYS A 186 29.00 -5.92 -3.97
N ALA A 187 28.00 -5.97 -3.11
CA ALA A 187 27.98 -6.82 -1.92
C ALA A 187 27.83 -8.32 -2.23
N GLY A 188 27.41 -8.67 -3.45
CA GLY A 188 27.11 -10.06 -3.83
C GLY A 188 25.78 -10.58 -3.28
N LEU A 189 24.83 -9.68 -3.00
CA LEU A 189 23.47 -10.01 -2.61
C LEU A 189 22.62 -10.24 -3.86
N ASP A 190 22.15 -11.47 -4.06
CA ASP A 190 21.35 -11.84 -5.25
C ASP A 190 19.84 -11.84 -4.99
N SER A 191 19.40 -11.63 -3.73
CA SER A 191 17.98 -11.71 -3.35
C SER A 191 17.53 -10.59 -2.42
N THR A 192 16.27 -10.18 -2.58
CA THR A 192 15.60 -9.22 -1.69
C THR A 192 15.40 -9.77 -0.27
N SER A 193 15.28 -11.09 -0.10
CA SER A 193 15.18 -11.72 1.22
C SER A 193 16.46 -11.56 2.05
N GLY A 194 17.62 -11.65 1.43
CA GLY A 194 18.90 -11.38 2.10
C GLY A 194 19.01 -9.92 2.57
N LEU A 195 18.48 -8.99 1.77
CA LEU A 195 18.43 -7.56 2.15
C LEU A 195 17.51 -7.32 3.35
N PHE A 196 16.33 -7.96 3.38
CA PHE A 196 15.41 -7.85 4.52
C PHE A 196 16.08 -8.33 5.82
N SER A 197 16.67 -9.53 5.80
CA SER A 197 17.34 -10.09 6.97
C SER A 197 18.49 -9.21 7.47
N LEU A 198 19.14 -8.49 6.56
CA LEU A 198 20.17 -7.52 6.92
C LEU A 198 19.59 -6.27 7.58
N LEU A 199 18.49 -5.73 7.03
CA LEU A 199 17.80 -4.57 7.61
C LEU A 199 17.22 -4.88 8.99
N VAL A 200 16.78 -6.13 9.23
CA VAL A 200 16.39 -6.60 10.58
C VAL A 200 17.59 -6.62 11.53
N LYS A 201 18.75 -7.13 11.10
CA LYS A 201 19.99 -7.12 11.93
C LYS A 201 20.50 -5.72 12.25
N LEU A 202 20.11 -4.73 11.48
CA LEU A 202 20.45 -3.31 11.68
C LEU A 202 19.37 -2.56 12.47
N ASP A 203 18.40 -3.25 13.05
CA ASP A 203 17.25 -2.67 13.78
C ASP A 203 16.45 -1.64 12.94
N VAL A 204 16.49 -1.76 11.60
CA VAL A 204 15.73 -0.91 10.68
C VAL A 204 14.30 -1.43 10.50
N PHE A 205 14.14 -2.74 10.53
CA PHE A 205 12.87 -3.45 10.48
C PHE A 205 12.77 -4.44 11.64
N ASP A 206 11.54 -4.65 12.13
CA ASP A 206 11.22 -5.81 12.96
C ASP A 206 11.22 -7.09 12.11
N GLU A 207 11.48 -8.26 12.74
CA GLU A 207 11.43 -9.56 12.04
C GLU A 207 10.08 -9.80 11.36
N ASN A 208 9.01 -9.39 12.04
CA ASN A 208 7.64 -9.48 11.56
C ASN A 208 7.10 -8.15 11.03
N GLU A 209 7.98 -7.22 10.61
CA GLU A 209 7.60 -5.90 10.10
C GLU A 209 6.48 -5.98 9.06
N ASN A 210 5.49 -5.10 9.20
CA ASN A 210 4.43 -4.97 8.21
C ASN A 210 4.86 -4.00 7.11
N ILE A 211 5.46 -4.56 6.08
CA ILE A 211 6.03 -3.81 4.96
C ILE A 211 4.97 -3.00 4.19
N ASP A 212 3.72 -3.48 4.14
CA ASP A 212 2.65 -2.76 3.44
C ASP A 212 2.25 -1.47 4.16
N LEU A 213 2.32 -1.41 5.50
CA LEU A 213 2.10 -0.16 6.24
C LEU A 213 3.14 0.90 5.87
N LEU A 214 4.39 0.49 5.76
CA LEU A 214 5.49 1.38 5.37
C LEU A 214 5.39 1.80 3.90
N ARG A 215 5.04 0.87 3.02
CA ARG A 215 4.93 1.06 1.57
C ARG A 215 3.78 2.00 1.18
N PHE A 216 2.67 1.92 1.92
CA PHE A 216 1.51 2.77 1.71
C PHE A 216 1.48 4.00 2.64
N GLU A 217 2.55 4.21 3.42
CA GLU A 217 2.70 5.34 4.35
C GLU A 217 1.49 5.49 5.29
N ILE A 218 0.98 4.35 5.81
CA ILE A 218 -0.19 4.33 6.69
C ILE A 218 0.19 4.86 8.07
N ALA A 219 -0.45 5.94 8.50
CA ALA A 219 -0.31 6.47 9.85
C ALA A 219 -0.92 5.50 10.89
N THR A 220 -0.09 4.95 11.77
CA THR A 220 -0.52 4.03 12.83
C THR A 220 -1.04 4.76 14.06
N GLU A 221 -0.61 6.00 14.26
CA GLU A 221 -0.99 6.85 15.39
C GLU A 221 -1.83 8.04 14.91
N PHE A 222 -2.56 8.65 15.85
CA PHE A 222 -3.32 9.87 15.59
C PHE A 222 -2.49 11.11 15.92
N PRO A 223 -2.67 12.22 15.17
CA PRO A 223 -2.10 13.51 15.55
C PRO A 223 -2.58 13.95 16.94
N ASN A 224 -1.72 14.59 17.71
CA ASN A 224 -2.02 15.07 19.05
C ASN A 224 -3.26 15.99 19.12
N GLU A 225 -3.50 16.77 18.09
CA GLU A 225 -4.68 17.66 17.99
C GLU A 225 -5.96 16.84 17.93
N VAL A 226 -5.99 15.76 17.15
CA VAL A 226 -7.13 14.85 17.01
C VAL A 226 -7.43 14.15 18.32
N ILE A 227 -6.39 13.63 19.01
CA ILE A 227 -6.56 12.99 20.33
C ILE A 227 -7.12 14.00 21.34
N LYS A 228 -6.58 15.22 21.40
CA LYS A 228 -7.03 16.26 22.30
C LYS A 228 -8.50 16.66 22.03
N THR A 229 -8.87 16.76 20.75
CA THR A 229 -10.24 17.07 20.36
C THR A 229 -11.20 15.96 20.79
N ALA A 230 -10.84 14.70 20.55
CA ALA A 230 -11.62 13.53 20.95
C ALA A 230 -11.80 13.44 22.48
N SER A 231 -10.73 13.68 23.23
CA SER A 231 -10.77 13.67 24.71
C SER A 231 -11.67 14.78 25.28
N ASN A 232 -11.72 15.94 24.65
CA ASN A 232 -12.62 17.03 25.05
C ASN A 232 -14.10 16.67 24.81
N LEU A 233 -14.43 15.96 23.74
CA LEU A 233 -15.79 15.48 23.46
C LEU A 233 -16.27 14.49 24.53
N ALA A 234 -15.41 13.68 25.09
CA ALA A 234 -15.73 12.70 26.12
C ALA A 234 -16.30 13.32 27.41
N LEU A 235 -16.10 14.61 27.63
CA LEU A 235 -16.58 15.33 28.81
C LEU A 235 -18.04 15.90 28.68
N CYS A 236 -18.63 15.81 27.48
CA CYS A 236 -19.93 16.45 27.15
C CYS A 236 -21.08 15.43 26.96
N ILE A 237 -21.18 14.40 27.80
CA ILE A 237 -22.08 13.23 27.59
C ILE A 237 -23.59 13.55 27.79
N GLU A 238 -23.98 14.67 28.39
CA GLU A 238 -25.36 14.82 28.88
C GLU A 238 -26.36 15.49 27.91
N ASP A 239 -25.91 16.07 26.79
CA ASP A 239 -26.78 16.96 26.01
C ASP A 239 -27.80 16.25 25.09
N PHE A 240 -27.45 15.03 24.57
CA PHE A 240 -28.35 14.37 23.61
C PHE A 240 -29.60 13.72 24.20
N SER A 241 -29.63 13.43 25.50
CA SER A 241 -30.81 12.87 26.18
C SER A 241 -31.94 13.88 26.35
N ARG A 242 -31.66 15.19 26.16
CA ARG A 242 -32.61 16.29 26.20
C ARG A 242 -32.97 16.82 24.81
N ASP A 243 -32.46 16.20 23.76
CA ASP A 243 -32.70 16.60 22.37
C ASP A 243 -34.14 16.21 21.97
N GLU A 244 -35.01 17.18 21.86
CA GLU A 244 -36.43 17.00 21.47
C GLU A 244 -36.61 16.39 20.08
N MET A 245 -35.57 16.43 19.24
CA MET A 245 -35.57 15.80 17.91
C MET A 245 -35.41 14.29 17.99
N ARG A 246 -34.97 13.71 19.13
CA ARG A 246 -34.70 12.29 19.29
C ARG A 246 -35.81 11.55 20.02
N THR A 247 -36.23 10.44 19.45
CA THR A 247 -37.17 9.53 20.09
C THR A 247 -36.47 8.73 21.19
N ASP A 248 -37.07 8.73 22.40
CA ASP A 248 -36.59 7.90 23.49
C ASP A 248 -36.95 6.41 23.26
N LEU A 249 -35.95 5.58 22.95
CA LEU A 249 -36.07 4.14 22.80
C LEU A 249 -35.31 3.37 23.90
N THR A 250 -34.98 4.02 25.01
CA THR A 250 -34.21 3.46 26.12
C THR A 250 -34.90 2.32 26.85
N ALA A 251 -36.24 2.24 26.75
CA ALA A 251 -37.08 1.19 27.35
C ALA A 251 -37.03 -0.13 26.56
N LEU A 252 -36.60 -0.12 25.29
CA LEU A 252 -36.57 -1.32 24.46
C LEU A 252 -35.52 -2.32 24.95
N PRO A 253 -35.75 -3.64 24.79
CA PRO A 253 -34.81 -4.68 25.14
C PRO A 253 -33.72 -4.83 24.04
N LEU A 254 -32.85 -3.82 23.93
CA LEU A 254 -31.80 -3.79 22.92
C LEU A 254 -30.67 -4.76 23.24
N MET A 255 -30.17 -5.41 22.19
CA MET A 255 -29.00 -6.28 22.27
C MET A 255 -28.00 -5.97 21.15
N THR A 256 -26.70 -6.06 21.44
CA THR A 256 -25.63 -6.16 20.44
C THR A 256 -25.22 -7.61 20.25
N ILE A 257 -24.78 -8.00 19.04
CA ILE A 257 -24.34 -9.35 18.72
C ILE A 257 -23.05 -9.27 17.87
N ASP A 258 -21.91 -9.56 18.50
CA ASP A 258 -20.60 -9.32 17.90
C ASP A 258 -19.58 -10.44 18.18
N GLY A 259 -18.33 -10.21 17.80
CA GLY A 259 -17.19 -11.06 18.18
C GLY A 259 -16.79 -10.87 19.65
N GLN A 260 -16.15 -11.87 20.25
CA GLN A 260 -15.71 -11.80 21.66
C GLN A 260 -14.73 -10.66 21.95
N SER A 261 -13.93 -10.25 20.97
CA SER A 261 -12.91 -9.19 21.10
C SER A 261 -13.38 -7.83 20.60
N THR A 262 -14.66 -7.69 20.21
CA THR A 262 -15.20 -6.40 19.73
C THR A 262 -15.31 -5.41 20.88
N LEU A 263 -14.83 -4.20 20.66
CA LEU A 263 -14.94 -3.07 21.58
C LEU A 263 -15.70 -1.88 20.97
N ASP A 264 -15.83 -1.86 19.65
CA ASP A 264 -16.43 -0.82 18.81
C ASP A 264 -17.77 -1.34 18.23
N PHE A 265 -18.82 -1.28 19.05
CA PHE A 265 -20.16 -1.77 18.69
C PHE A 265 -20.90 -0.72 17.87
N ASP A 266 -21.02 -0.93 16.56
CA ASP A 266 -21.71 -0.04 15.63
C ASP A 266 -23.24 -0.18 15.70
N ASP A 267 -23.77 -1.39 15.93
CA ASP A 267 -25.17 -1.76 15.76
C ASP A 267 -25.77 -2.48 16.96
N ALA A 268 -27.05 -2.27 17.16
CA ALA A 268 -27.87 -3.00 18.13
C ALA A 268 -29.22 -3.35 17.51
N LEU A 269 -29.85 -4.41 18.02
CA LEU A 269 -31.13 -4.95 17.56
C LEU A 269 -32.15 -4.92 18.67
N SER A 270 -33.42 -4.67 18.32
CA SER A 270 -34.56 -4.90 19.19
C SER A 270 -35.69 -5.57 18.43
N ILE A 271 -36.54 -6.32 19.13
CA ILE A 271 -37.74 -6.93 18.58
C ILE A 271 -38.85 -6.83 19.61
N GLU A 272 -40.03 -6.37 19.18
CA GLU A 272 -41.24 -6.26 20.00
C GLU A 272 -42.39 -6.94 19.29
N LYS A 273 -43.23 -7.61 20.05
CA LYS A 273 -44.53 -8.09 19.56
C LYS A 273 -45.60 -7.06 19.85
N VAL A 274 -46.22 -6.51 18.82
CA VAL A 274 -47.30 -5.49 18.93
C VAL A 274 -48.61 -6.10 18.40
N GLY A 275 -49.43 -6.64 19.31
CA GLY A 275 -50.61 -7.43 18.91
C GLY A 275 -50.19 -8.71 18.18
N ASP A 276 -50.66 -8.89 16.94
CA ASP A 276 -50.28 -9.99 16.05
C ASP A 276 -49.12 -9.65 15.11
N GLN A 277 -48.53 -8.49 15.25
CA GLN A 277 -47.44 -8.01 14.41
C GLN A 277 -46.13 -7.96 15.21
N TYR A 278 -45.02 -7.76 14.48
CA TYR A 278 -43.71 -7.52 15.09
C TYR A 278 -43.19 -6.15 14.67
N ARG A 279 -42.45 -5.51 15.56
CA ARG A 279 -41.69 -4.29 15.29
C ARG A 279 -40.21 -4.60 15.53
N LEU A 280 -39.44 -4.64 14.44
CA LEU A 280 -37.98 -4.82 14.46
C LEU A 280 -37.30 -3.48 14.51
N GLY A 281 -36.39 -3.26 15.44
CA GLY A 281 -35.49 -2.10 15.48
C GLY A 281 -34.08 -2.52 15.09
N ILE A 282 -33.46 -1.78 14.16
CA ILE A 282 -32.04 -1.85 13.82
C ILE A 282 -31.46 -0.48 14.11
N HIS A 283 -30.59 -0.41 15.10
CA HIS A 283 -30.10 0.83 15.69
C HIS A 283 -28.61 0.97 15.42
N ILE A 284 -28.22 2.00 14.65
CA ILE A 284 -26.81 2.28 14.35
C ILE A 284 -26.41 3.51 15.15
N VAL A 285 -25.28 3.45 15.85
CA VAL A 285 -24.77 4.60 16.60
C VAL A 285 -24.64 5.83 15.70
N ASP A 286 -25.10 6.98 16.19
CA ASP A 286 -25.03 8.25 15.49
C ASP A 286 -23.64 8.90 15.65
N VAL A 287 -22.67 8.44 14.84
CA VAL A 287 -21.30 8.97 14.85
C VAL A 287 -21.26 10.44 14.43
N GLY A 288 -22.13 10.84 13.47
CA GLY A 288 -22.25 12.23 13.02
C GLY A 288 -22.68 13.21 14.12
N HIS A 289 -23.22 12.72 15.24
CA HIS A 289 -23.48 13.55 16.43
C HIS A 289 -22.17 14.04 17.08
N PHE A 290 -21.15 13.20 17.14
CA PHE A 290 -19.88 13.50 17.79
C PHE A 290 -18.83 14.04 16.82
N VAL A 291 -18.76 13.52 15.59
CA VAL A 291 -17.78 13.85 14.56
C VAL A 291 -18.43 14.80 13.55
N ARG A 292 -18.13 16.08 13.68
CA ARG A 292 -18.74 17.11 12.81
C ARG A 292 -18.01 17.17 11.45
N LYS A 293 -18.76 17.39 10.37
CA LYS A 293 -18.23 17.57 9.02
C LYS A 293 -17.14 18.65 9.01
N GLY A 294 -15.91 18.27 8.60
CA GLY A 294 -14.79 19.17 8.42
C GLY A 294 -13.96 19.51 9.67
N ASP A 295 -14.31 18.94 10.85
CA ASP A 295 -13.44 19.09 12.04
C ASP A 295 -12.16 18.25 11.93
N ALA A 296 -11.24 18.38 12.88
CA ALA A 296 -9.96 17.69 12.87
C ALA A 296 -10.12 16.15 12.90
N ILE A 297 -11.12 15.64 13.61
CA ILE A 297 -11.39 14.20 13.69
C ILE A 297 -11.93 13.70 12.35
N ASP A 298 -12.83 14.45 11.73
CA ASP A 298 -13.41 14.13 10.43
C ASP A 298 -12.38 14.12 9.31
N GLN A 299 -11.48 15.10 9.30
CA GLN A 299 -10.39 15.18 8.32
C GLN A 299 -9.42 13.97 8.45
N GLU A 300 -9.08 13.59 9.67
CA GLU A 300 -8.25 12.42 9.94
C GLU A 300 -8.99 11.12 9.53
N ALA A 301 -10.28 10.99 9.88
CA ALA A 301 -11.09 9.83 9.49
C ALA A 301 -11.22 9.71 7.96
N LEU A 302 -11.37 10.83 7.25
CA LEU A 302 -11.36 10.88 5.79
C LEU A 302 -10.03 10.40 5.21
N SER A 303 -8.91 10.84 5.78
CA SER A 303 -7.58 10.44 5.32
C SER A 303 -7.33 8.92 5.49
N ARG A 304 -7.85 8.33 6.56
CA ARG A 304 -7.76 6.88 6.85
C ARG A 304 -8.75 6.05 6.02
N GLY A 305 -9.92 6.60 5.71
CA GLY A 305 -11.00 5.96 4.96
C GLY A 305 -11.70 4.81 5.68
N SER A 306 -10.96 3.97 6.42
CA SER A 306 -11.50 2.84 7.18
C SER A 306 -10.53 2.39 8.27
N SER A 307 -11.04 1.74 9.30
CA SER A 307 -10.21 0.96 10.23
C SER A 307 -9.60 -0.26 9.53
N ILE A 308 -8.39 -0.63 9.92
CA ILE A 308 -7.65 -1.78 9.41
C ILE A 308 -7.50 -2.79 10.55
N TYR A 309 -8.07 -3.99 10.37
CA TYR A 309 -8.01 -5.07 11.34
C TYR A 309 -7.05 -6.15 10.87
N MET A 310 -6.00 -6.38 11.63
CA MET A 310 -4.95 -7.37 11.34
C MET A 310 -4.79 -8.31 12.54
N PRO A 311 -4.22 -9.51 12.37
CA PRO A 311 -4.03 -10.44 13.47
C PRO A 311 -3.20 -9.89 14.64
N ASP A 312 -2.25 -9.02 14.35
CA ASP A 312 -1.28 -8.45 15.30
C ASP A 312 -1.53 -6.99 15.65
N GLN A 313 -2.34 -6.28 14.88
CA GLN A 313 -2.56 -4.85 15.08
C GLN A 313 -3.93 -4.39 14.56
N LYS A 314 -4.56 -3.46 15.29
CA LYS A 314 -5.72 -2.69 14.84
C LYS A 314 -5.29 -1.24 14.61
N ILE A 315 -5.60 -0.70 13.43
CA ILE A 315 -5.46 0.73 13.14
C ILE A 315 -6.87 1.29 12.99
N SER A 316 -7.31 2.07 13.96
CA SER A 316 -8.68 2.59 14.00
C SER A 316 -8.86 3.82 13.09
N MET A 317 -10.06 3.98 12.52
CA MET A 317 -10.44 5.18 11.77
C MET A 317 -10.65 6.37 12.70
N LEU A 318 -11.22 6.14 13.87
CA LEU A 318 -11.48 7.14 14.91
C LEU A 318 -10.65 6.84 16.16
N PRO A 319 -10.26 7.85 16.96
CA PRO A 319 -9.60 7.64 18.25
C PRO A 319 -10.41 6.72 19.18
N ALA A 320 -9.71 6.02 20.08
CA ALA A 320 -10.31 5.02 20.97
C ALA A 320 -11.40 5.63 21.89
N GLU A 321 -11.24 6.89 22.31
CA GLU A 321 -12.22 7.64 23.08
C GLU A 321 -13.58 7.72 22.39
N LEU A 322 -13.57 7.74 21.07
CA LEU A 322 -14.78 7.71 20.24
C LEU A 322 -15.15 6.28 19.84
N SER A 323 -14.24 5.57 19.16
CA SER A 323 -14.55 4.27 18.54
C SER A 323 -14.91 3.21 19.58
N GLU A 324 -14.24 3.18 20.72
CA GLU A 324 -14.47 2.24 21.82
C GLU A 324 -15.16 2.89 23.02
N GLY A 325 -15.32 4.21 22.98
CA GLY A 325 -15.93 5.04 24.03
C GLY A 325 -17.33 5.53 23.66
N LEU A 326 -17.40 6.81 23.24
CA LEU A 326 -18.66 7.54 23.01
C LEU A 326 -19.53 6.97 21.90
N CYS A 327 -18.91 6.48 20.81
CA CYS A 327 -19.63 5.92 19.67
C CYS A 327 -19.94 4.43 19.85
N SER A 328 -19.34 3.73 20.82
CA SER A 328 -19.61 2.31 21.03
C SER A 328 -20.92 2.08 21.79
N LEU A 329 -21.81 1.23 21.25
CA LEU A 329 -23.09 0.85 21.85
C LEU A 329 -22.89 -0.15 23.01
N LYS A 330 -22.18 0.29 24.06
CA LYS A 330 -21.94 -0.52 25.26
C LYS A 330 -23.18 -0.64 26.13
N ALA A 331 -23.38 -1.81 26.76
CA ALA A 331 -24.51 -2.05 27.66
C ALA A 331 -24.52 -1.08 28.84
N GLY A 332 -25.71 -0.61 29.19
CA GLY A 332 -25.95 0.31 30.31
C GLY A 332 -25.63 1.77 30.00
N ALA A 333 -25.08 2.11 28.82
CA ALA A 333 -24.78 3.47 28.43
C ALA A 333 -25.83 4.04 27.48
N LEU A 334 -26.26 5.26 27.72
CA LEU A 334 -27.11 6.02 26.78
C LEU A 334 -26.29 6.40 25.56
N ARG A 335 -26.83 6.19 24.36
CA ARG A 335 -26.17 6.53 23.09
C ARG A 335 -27.18 7.14 22.11
N PRO A 336 -26.77 8.17 21.35
CA PRO A 336 -27.54 8.64 20.21
C PRO A 336 -27.40 7.62 19.07
N ALA A 337 -28.51 7.36 18.39
CA ALA A 337 -28.55 6.43 17.27
C ALA A 337 -29.44 6.94 16.13
N ILE A 338 -29.22 6.41 14.94
CA ILE A 338 -30.17 6.46 13.82
C ILE A 338 -30.80 5.06 13.76
N SER A 339 -32.08 5.01 14.03
CA SER A 339 -32.84 3.77 14.18
C SER A 339 -33.76 3.54 12.99
N THR A 340 -33.61 2.38 12.36
CA THR A 340 -34.53 1.86 11.33
C THR A 340 -35.54 0.96 12.02
N MET A 341 -36.79 1.44 12.15
CA MET A 341 -37.89 0.72 12.76
C MET A 341 -38.75 0.09 11.66
N VAL A 342 -38.85 -1.24 11.66
CA VAL A 342 -39.51 -2.02 10.60
C VAL A 342 -40.75 -2.71 11.19
N ASN A 343 -41.92 -2.39 10.63
CA ASN A 343 -43.15 -3.07 10.95
C ASN A 343 -43.32 -4.34 10.12
N LEU A 344 -43.58 -5.44 10.76
CA LEU A 344 -43.70 -6.77 10.14
C LEU A 344 -45.09 -7.36 10.44
N SER A 345 -45.72 -7.96 9.44
CA SER A 345 -46.92 -8.74 9.62
C SER A 345 -46.70 -9.97 10.51
N HIS A 346 -47.76 -10.68 10.91
CA HIS A 346 -47.66 -11.96 11.58
C HIS A 346 -46.81 -12.99 10.78
N SER A 347 -46.89 -12.93 9.45
CA SER A 347 -46.05 -13.74 8.55
C SER A 347 -44.65 -13.18 8.34
N LEU A 348 -44.21 -12.17 9.11
CA LEU A 348 -42.89 -11.53 9.04
C LEU A 348 -42.59 -10.85 7.68
N GLU A 349 -43.65 -10.40 6.95
CA GLU A 349 -43.49 -9.57 5.76
C GLU A 349 -43.41 -8.09 6.17
N ILE A 350 -42.57 -7.32 5.51
CA ILE A 350 -42.40 -5.88 5.73
C ILE A 350 -43.68 -5.15 5.31
N THR A 351 -44.38 -4.52 6.25
CA THR A 351 -45.60 -3.73 5.99
C THR A 351 -45.30 -2.24 5.94
N GLY A 352 -44.19 -1.80 6.53
CA GLY A 352 -43.74 -0.40 6.53
C GLY A 352 -42.43 -0.27 7.30
N TYR A 353 -41.82 0.87 7.17
CA TYR A 353 -40.64 1.22 7.96
C TYR A 353 -40.53 2.73 8.12
N GLU A 354 -39.77 3.14 9.12
CA GLU A 354 -39.38 4.52 9.37
C GLU A 354 -37.91 4.58 9.80
N ILE A 355 -37.24 5.67 9.49
CA ILE A 355 -35.91 5.97 9.98
C ILE A 355 -36.02 7.20 10.87
N ILE A 356 -35.58 7.08 12.12
CA ILE A 356 -35.72 8.11 13.14
C ILE A 356 -34.43 8.33 13.91
N PRO A 357 -34.14 9.57 14.33
CA PRO A 357 -33.11 9.82 15.32
C PRO A 357 -33.63 9.38 16.70
N SER A 358 -32.76 8.70 17.45
CA SER A 358 -33.17 8.13 18.73
C SER A 358 -32.10 8.25 19.81
N VAL A 359 -32.53 8.04 21.07
CA VAL A 359 -31.66 7.74 22.21
C VAL A 359 -31.92 6.30 22.61
N ILE A 360 -30.88 5.51 22.74
CA ILE A 360 -30.96 4.07 23.05
C ILE A 360 -30.12 3.71 24.27
N ASN A 361 -30.44 2.55 24.88
CA ASN A 361 -29.66 1.95 25.96
C ASN A 361 -29.63 0.45 25.77
N VAL A 362 -28.49 -0.08 25.34
CA VAL A 362 -28.29 -1.53 25.16
C VAL A 362 -28.40 -2.23 26.52
N LYS A 363 -29.17 -3.31 26.58
CA LYS A 363 -29.38 -4.11 27.80
C LYS A 363 -28.51 -5.35 27.81
N HIS A 364 -28.26 -5.95 26.64
CA HIS A 364 -27.54 -7.21 26.52
C HIS A 364 -26.44 -7.10 25.47
N GLN A 365 -25.22 -7.50 25.82
CA GLN A 365 -24.13 -7.69 24.86
C GLN A 365 -23.93 -9.18 24.69
N LEU A 366 -24.27 -9.70 23.52
CA LEU A 366 -24.15 -11.10 23.16
C LEU A 366 -22.99 -11.28 22.18
N THR A 367 -22.34 -12.43 22.26
CA THR A 367 -21.40 -12.86 21.22
C THR A 367 -22.13 -13.73 20.19
N TYR A 368 -21.52 -13.89 18.99
CA TYR A 368 -22.02 -14.87 18.02
C TYR A 368 -22.10 -16.27 18.60
N TYR A 369 -21.21 -16.60 19.54
CA TYR A 369 -21.21 -17.88 20.23
C TYR A 369 -22.43 -18.02 21.14
N ASP A 370 -22.73 -17.00 21.95
CA ASP A 370 -23.90 -17.00 22.84
C ASP A 370 -25.19 -17.16 22.04
N VAL A 371 -25.33 -16.39 20.94
CA VAL A 371 -26.50 -16.49 20.05
C VAL A 371 -26.63 -17.90 19.46
N ASN A 372 -25.55 -18.53 19.05
CA ASN A 372 -25.59 -19.89 18.53
C ASN A 372 -26.02 -20.93 19.58
N LEU A 373 -25.66 -20.73 20.86
CA LEU A 373 -26.08 -21.60 21.96
C LEU A 373 -27.58 -21.45 22.28
N VAL A 374 -28.12 -20.21 22.23
CA VAL A 374 -29.52 -19.94 22.59
C VAL A 374 -30.44 -19.82 21.39
N ALA A 375 -29.95 -20.10 20.19
CA ALA A 375 -30.65 -19.89 18.92
C ALA A 375 -32.03 -20.54 18.82
N ASP A 376 -32.25 -21.63 19.56
CA ASP A 376 -33.50 -22.39 19.62
C ASP A 376 -34.23 -22.30 20.99
N GLN A 377 -33.77 -21.45 21.91
CA GLN A 377 -34.30 -21.30 23.27
C GLN A 377 -34.78 -19.87 23.58
N ASN A 378 -34.08 -18.84 23.05
CA ASN A 378 -34.44 -17.44 23.25
C ASN A 378 -35.44 -17.01 22.18
N GLN A 379 -36.63 -16.58 22.60
CA GLN A 379 -37.74 -16.25 21.70
C GLN A 379 -37.37 -15.05 20.78
N ASP A 380 -36.72 -14.03 21.30
CA ASP A 380 -36.34 -12.84 20.51
C ASP A 380 -35.31 -13.22 19.45
N VAL A 381 -34.29 -14.00 19.80
CA VAL A 381 -33.28 -14.52 18.86
C VAL A 381 -33.92 -15.43 17.80
N MET A 382 -34.90 -16.25 18.18
CA MET A 382 -35.64 -17.09 17.22
C MET A 382 -36.40 -16.26 16.20
N VAL A 383 -37.10 -15.24 16.65
CA VAL A 383 -37.87 -14.33 15.75
C VAL A 383 -36.92 -13.56 14.84
N LEU A 384 -35.84 -12.97 15.38
CA LEU A 384 -34.84 -12.25 14.59
C LEU A 384 -34.20 -13.16 13.52
N ARG A 385 -33.89 -14.41 13.88
CA ARG A 385 -33.35 -15.41 12.94
C ARG A 385 -34.33 -15.74 11.83
N GLU A 386 -35.61 -15.88 12.15
CA GLU A 386 -36.64 -16.18 11.15
C GLU A 386 -36.87 -14.99 10.20
N ILE A 387 -36.85 -13.76 10.70
CA ILE A 387 -36.88 -12.54 9.87
C ILE A 387 -35.68 -12.53 8.91
N ALA A 388 -34.47 -12.76 9.42
CA ALA A 388 -33.25 -12.80 8.63
C ALA A 388 -33.31 -13.89 7.54
N ARG A 389 -33.81 -15.10 7.86
CA ARG A 389 -34.01 -16.18 6.89
C ARG A 389 -35.00 -15.81 5.79
N LYS A 390 -36.14 -15.23 6.13
CA LYS A 390 -37.15 -14.81 5.14
C LYS A 390 -36.59 -13.73 4.22
N PHE A 391 -35.91 -12.73 4.76
CA PHE A 391 -35.28 -11.69 3.96
C PHE A 391 -34.20 -12.26 3.04
N ARG A 392 -33.39 -13.19 3.54
CA ARG A 392 -32.40 -13.92 2.72
C ARG A 392 -33.04 -14.70 1.57
N THR A 393 -34.10 -15.46 1.86
CA THR A 393 -34.85 -16.20 0.83
C THR A 393 -35.36 -15.25 -0.25
N ARG A 394 -35.98 -14.14 0.13
CA ARG A 394 -36.45 -13.12 -0.81
C ARG A 394 -35.34 -12.59 -1.70
N ARG A 395 -34.13 -12.33 -1.16
CA ARG A 395 -32.99 -11.86 -1.94
C ARG A 395 -32.47 -12.94 -2.91
N LEU A 396 -32.41 -14.19 -2.46
CA LEU A 396 -32.00 -15.34 -3.29
C LEU A 396 -32.99 -15.56 -4.44
N ASP A 397 -34.29 -15.46 -4.19
CA ASP A 397 -35.35 -15.53 -5.20
C ASP A 397 -35.25 -14.36 -6.21
N ALA A 398 -34.87 -13.16 -5.74
CA ALA A 398 -34.57 -12.00 -6.58
C ALA A 398 -33.20 -12.10 -7.31
N GLY A 399 -32.50 -13.23 -7.14
CA GLY A 399 -31.27 -13.52 -7.88
C GLY A 399 -29.99 -13.09 -7.15
N ALA A 400 -29.99 -12.97 -5.83
CA ALA A 400 -28.74 -12.81 -5.06
C ALA A 400 -27.78 -13.98 -5.29
N VAL A 401 -26.49 -13.73 -5.11
CA VAL A 401 -25.44 -14.75 -5.12
C VAL A 401 -24.95 -14.97 -3.72
N GLN A 402 -25.29 -16.10 -3.13
CA GLN A 402 -24.77 -16.51 -1.82
C GLN A 402 -23.43 -17.22 -2.00
N ILE A 403 -22.39 -16.72 -1.35
CA ILE A 403 -21.07 -17.34 -1.31
C ILE A 403 -20.79 -17.79 0.12
N SER A 404 -20.89 -19.09 0.34
CA SER A 404 -20.76 -19.72 1.66
C SER A 404 -19.36 -20.29 1.84
N LEU A 405 -18.36 -19.39 2.04
CA LEU A 405 -16.99 -19.77 2.33
C LEU A 405 -16.69 -19.61 3.82
N PRO A 406 -15.95 -20.54 4.42
CA PRO A 406 -15.48 -20.34 5.78
C PRO A 406 -14.49 -19.18 5.86
N GLU A 407 -14.45 -18.56 7.02
CA GLU A 407 -13.44 -17.57 7.37
C GLU A 407 -12.30 -18.25 8.12
N ILE A 408 -11.08 -17.91 7.77
CA ILE A 408 -9.90 -18.38 8.47
C ILE A 408 -9.45 -17.26 9.40
N ASN A 409 -9.53 -17.48 10.69
CA ASN A 409 -9.03 -16.53 11.69
C ASN A 409 -7.67 -16.98 12.18
N VAL A 410 -6.74 -16.03 12.21
CA VAL A 410 -5.41 -16.19 12.78
C VAL A 410 -5.35 -15.38 14.07
N TRP A 411 -4.99 -16.03 15.16
CA TRP A 411 -4.82 -15.44 16.47
C TRP A 411 -3.37 -15.54 16.92
N LEU A 412 -2.86 -14.46 17.50
CA LEU A 412 -1.53 -14.41 18.08
C LEU A 412 -1.66 -14.39 19.60
N GLY A 413 -1.08 -15.37 20.26
CA GLY A 413 -0.95 -15.41 21.72
C GLY A 413 0.13 -14.42 22.21
N GLU A 414 0.00 -13.99 23.45
CA GLU A 414 1.02 -13.13 24.10
C GLU A 414 2.40 -13.79 24.18
N ASP A 415 2.43 -15.11 24.15
CA ASP A 415 3.64 -15.94 24.12
C ASP A 415 4.21 -16.13 22.69
N GLY A 416 3.64 -15.49 21.70
CA GLY A 416 4.02 -15.63 20.29
C GLY A 416 3.47 -16.88 19.58
N THR A 417 2.60 -17.66 20.22
CA THR A 417 1.94 -18.78 19.57
C THR A 417 0.95 -18.29 18.51
N ILE A 418 0.94 -18.97 17.37
CA ILE A 418 0.00 -18.68 16.27
C ILE A 418 -1.06 -19.78 16.26
N THR A 419 -2.33 -19.39 16.35
CA THR A 419 -3.47 -20.32 16.27
C THR A 419 -4.31 -20.00 15.05
N VAL A 420 -4.73 -21.01 14.30
CA VAL A 420 -5.58 -20.87 13.11
C VAL A 420 -6.88 -21.60 13.31
N ASN A 421 -8.00 -20.87 13.17
CA ASN A 421 -9.34 -21.41 13.35
C ASN A 421 -10.20 -21.19 12.10
N LYS A 422 -10.92 -22.22 11.69
CA LYS A 422 -11.88 -22.17 10.59
C LYS A 422 -13.28 -21.86 11.14
N ILE A 423 -13.84 -20.72 10.79
CA ILE A 423 -15.12 -20.23 11.28
C ILE A 423 -16.19 -20.38 10.20
N ASN A 424 -17.33 -20.94 10.60
CA ASN A 424 -18.50 -20.99 9.72
C ASN A 424 -19.22 -19.63 9.71
N ARG A 425 -19.18 -18.93 8.57
CA ARG A 425 -19.92 -17.67 8.36
C ARG A 425 -21.43 -17.83 8.30
N GLU A 426 -21.91 -19.05 8.04
CA GLU A 426 -23.32 -19.40 7.97
C GLU A 426 -23.88 -19.83 9.33
N SER A 427 -23.13 -19.66 10.43
CA SER A 427 -23.64 -19.91 11.78
C SER A 427 -24.84 -19.01 12.07
N PRO A 428 -25.83 -19.47 12.87
CA PRO A 428 -27.09 -18.76 13.11
C PRO A 428 -26.89 -17.29 13.51
N GLY A 429 -25.99 -16.99 14.44
CA GLY A 429 -25.74 -15.63 14.91
C GLY A 429 -25.12 -14.74 13.81
N ARG A 430 -24.14 -15.25 13.06
CA ARG A 430 -23.51 -14.47 11.98
C ARG A 430 -24.47 -14.22 10.81
N MET A 431 -25.23 -15.23 10.41
CA MET A 431 -26.25 -15.09 9.36
C MET A 431 -27.32 -14.08 9.75
N LEU A 432 -27.80 -14.15 11.00
CA LEU A 432 -28.80 -13.22 11.53
C LEU A 432 -28.32 -11.77 11.41
N VAL A 433 -27.17 -11.43 11.97
CA VAL A 433 -26.66 -10.06 11.96
C VAL A 433 -26.38 -9.60 10.52
N ALA A 434 -25.72 -10.44 9.70
CA ALA A 434 -25.41 -10.08 8.31
C ALA A 434 -26.67 -9.73 7.51
N GLU A 435 -27.74 -10.53 7.61
CA GLU A 435 -28.98 -10.26 6.87
C GLU A 435 -29.73 -9.01 7.37
N LEU A 436 -29.74 -8.80 8.70
CA LEU A 436 -30.37 -7.58 9.25
C LEU A 436 -29.58 -6.31 8.91
N MET A 437 -28.26 -6.38 8.85
CA MET A 437 -27.42 -5.27 8.37
C MET A 437 -27.66 -5.00 6.86
N ILE A 438 -27.80 -6.05 6.05
CA ILE A 438 -28.18 -5.90 4.63
C ILE A 438 -29.58 -5.27 4.51
N LEU A 439 -30.54 -5.67 5.37
CA LEU A 439 -31.87 -5.08 5.41
C LEU A 439 -31.83 -3.59 5.76
N ALA A 440 -31.11 -3.20 6.81
CA ALA A 440 -30.97 -1.80 7.21
C ALA A 440 -30.33 -0.95 6.09
N ASN A 441 -29.29 -1.45 5.46
CA ASN A 441 -28.62 -0.77 4.34
C ASN A 441 -29.55 -0.62 3.12
N TRP A 442 -30.33 -1.64 2.80
CA TRP A 442 -31.31 -1.59 1.71
C TRP A 442 -32.43 -0.57 2.00
N LEU A 443 -33.01 -0.58 3.21
CA LEU A 443 -34.05 0.37 3.60
C LEU A 443 -33.50 1.80 3.64
N SER A 444 -32.28 2.00 4.10
CA SER A 444 -31.58 3.30 4.05
C SER A 444 -31.39 3.78 2.61
N ALA A 445 -31.01 2.88 1.68
CA ALA A 445 -30.87 3.21 0.28
C ALA A 445 -32.20 3.63 -0.35
N LYS A 446 -33.27 2.90 -0.06
CA LYS A 446 -34.63 3.26 -0.52
C LYS A 446 -35.08 4.61 0.03
N TYR A 447 -34.91 4.82 1.34
CA TYR A 447 -35.29 6.07 2.00
C TYR A 447 -34.57 7.27 1.38
N LEU A 448 -33.25 7.16 1.15
CA LEU A 448 -32.48 8.24 0.52
C LEU A 448 -32.92 8.47 -0.95
N ALA A 449 -33.14 7.40 -1.71
CA ALA A 449 -33.58 7.51 -3.10
C ALA A 449 -35.01 8.11 -3.22
N GLU A 450 -35.95 7.72 -2.33
CA GLU A 450 -37.32 8.23 -2.29
C GLU A 450 -37.36 9.72 -1.89
N ASN A 451 -36.33 10.23 -1.20
CA ASN A 451 -36.18 11.65 -0.84
C ASN A 451 -35.26 12.43 -1.78
N ASP A 452 -34.91 11.88 -2.95
CA ASP A 452 -33.96 12.47 -3.91
C ASP A 452 -32.64 12.91 -3.26
N MET A 453 -32.19 12.23 -2.20
CA MET A 453 -30.98 12.54 -1.46
C MET A 453 -29.78 11.82 -2.06
N PRO A 454 -28.76 12.54 -2.55
CA PRO A 454 -27.54 11.90 -3.03
C PRO A 454 -26.82 11.18 -1.87
N ALA A 455 -26.29 9.99 -2.12
CA ALA A 455 -25.52 9.23 -1.13
C ALA A 455 -24.47 8.35 -1.81
N VAL A 456 -23.65 7.64 -1.03
CA VAL A 456 -22.70 6.70 -1.60
C VAL A 456 -23.40 5.37 -1.91
N PHE A 457 -24.13 5.33 -3.04
CA PHE A 457 -24.77 4.11 -3.51
C PHE A 457 -23.74 3.13 -4.07
N ARG A 458 -23.97 1.86 -3.78
CA ARG A 458 -23.13 0.76 -4.24
C ARG A 458 -23.92 -0.11 -5.20
N THR A 459 -23.54 -0.07 -6.47
CA THR A 459 -24.22 -0.80 -7.55
C THR A 459 -23.36 -1.97 -8.00
N GLN A 460 -23.97 -3.04 -8.47
CA GLN A 460 -23.24 -4.20 -8.99
C GLN A 460 -24.02 -4.84 -10.15
N PRO A 461 -23.42 -4.89 -11.35
CA PRO A 461 -24.01 -5.59 -12.48
C PRO A 461 -24.17 -7.08 -12.22
N GLN A 462 -24.97 -7.76 -13.03
CA GLN A 462 -25.15 -9.21 -12.97
C GLN A 462 -23.79 -9.94 -13.04
N PRO A 463 -23.64 -11.06 -12.32
CA PRO A 463 -22.46 -11.90 -12.45
C PRO A 463 -22.30 -12.40 -13.89
N ARG A 464 -21.07 -12.55 -14.34
CA ARG A 464 -20.78 -13.05 -15.71
C ARG A 464 -21.28 -14.48 -15.91
N GLU A 465 -21.23 -15.27 -14.84
CA GLU A 465 -21.67 -16.66 -14.81
C GLU A 465 -22.15 -17.02 -13.41
N ARG A 466 -23.12 -17.94 -13.32
CA ARG A 466 -23.61 -18.53 -12.07
C ARG A 466 -23.32 -20.01 -12.09
N LEU A 467 -22.48 -20.45 -11.17
CA LEU A 467 -22.08 -21.85 -11.04
C LEU A 467 -23.12 -22.70 -10.28
N TYR A 468 -23.98 -22.06 -9.49
CA TYR A 468 -25.04 -22.69 -8.72
C TYR A 468 -26.18 -21.70 -8.46
N LYS A 469 -27.32 -22.22 -7.97
CA LYS A 469 -28.48 -21.42 -7.54
C LYS A 469 -28.67 -21.57 -6.02
N GLY A 470 -29.16 -20.52 -5.36
CA GLY A 470 -29.41 -20.50 -3.93
C GLY A 470 -28.11 -20.57 -3.13
N ASP A 471 -28.08 -21.39 -2.08
CA ASP A 471 -26.97 -21.56 -1.15
C ASP A 471 -26.27 -22.95 -1.22
N GLY A 472 -26.65 -23.78 -2.21
CA GLY A 472 -26.21 -25.18 -2.34
C GLY A 472 -24.88 -25.41 -3.06
N GLY A 473 -24.03 -24.40 -3.27
CA GLY A 473 -22.75 -24.54 -3.98
C GLY A 473 -21.71 -25.35 -3.19
N THR A 474 -20.91 -26.20 -3.90
CA THR A 474 -19.75 -26.87 -3.31
C THR A 474 -18.67 -25.85 -2.90
N LEU A 475 -17.68 -26.25 -2.09
CA LEU A 475 -16.56 -25.37 -1.73
C LEU A 475 -15.84 -24.84 -2.98
N TYR A 476 -15.61 -25.69 -3.97
CA TYR A 476 -15.06 -25.30 -5.26
C TYR A 476 -15.93 -24.26 -5.98
N GLN A 477 -17.24 -24.53 -6.10
CA GLN A 477 -18.17 -23.63 -6.77
C GLN A 477 -18.24 -22.27 -6.07
N ASN A 478 -18.32 -22.23 -4.74
CA ASN A 478 -18.28 -21.00 -3.95
C ASN A 478 -16.96 -20.25 -4.14
N TRP A 479 -15.83 -20.98 -4.15
CA TRP A 479 -14.51 -20.37 -4.39
C TRP A 479 -14.40 -19.76 -5.78
N MET A 480 -14.87 -20.46 -6.79
CA MET A 480 -14.81 -20.02 -8.19
C MET A 480 -15.85 -18.93 -8.50
N GLN A 481 -17.04 -18.96 -7.89
CA GLN A 481 -18.11 -17.97 -8.13
C GLN A 481 -17.64 -16.54 -7.87
N ARG A 482 -16.74 -16.31 -6.93
CA ARG A 482 -16.15 -14.97 -6.67
C ARG A 482 -15.48 -14.38 -7.91
N ARG A 483 -14.91 -15.20 -8.78
CA ARG A 483 -14.22 -14.76 -10.01
C ARG A 483 -15.19 -14.35 -11.13
N PHE A 484 -16.44 -14.78 -11.01
CA PHE A 484 -17.50 -14.47 -11.96
C PHE A 484 -18.39 -13.31 -11.52
N LEU A 485 -18.21 -12.81 -10.29
CA LEU A 485 -18.88 -11.59 -9.85
C LEU A 485 -18.34 -10.39 -10.63
N SER A 486 -19.24 -9.51 -11.02
CA SER A 486 -18.87 -8.19 -11.53
C SER A 486 -18.36 -7.31 -10.40
N ARG A 487 -17.48 -6.37 -10.68
CA ARG A 487 -17.06 -5.37 -9.69
C ARG A 487 -18.24 -4.44 -9.39
N PHE A 488 -18.37 -4.05 -8.13
CA PHE A 488 -19.31 -2.99 -7.75
C PHE A 488 -18.76 -1.62 -8.18
N VAL A 489 -19.67 -0.66 -8.35
CA VAL A 489 -19.38 0.73 -8.66
C VAL A 489 -20.01 1.60 -7.59
N LEU A 490 -19.34 2.67 -7.19
CA LEU A 490 -19.87 3.70 -6.31
C LEU A 490 -20.35 4.88 -7.14
N SER A 491 -21.51 5.42 -6.79
CA SER A 491 -22.09 6.61 -7.43
C SER A 491 -22.98 7.37 -6.45
N HIS A 492 -23.37 8.60 -6.79
CA HIS A 492 -24.26 9.40 -5.95
C HIS A 492 -25.75 9.13 -6.15
N HIS A 493 -26.12 8.21 -7.04
CA HIS A 493 -27.53 7.84 -7.30
C HIS A 493 -27.75 6.32 -7.22
N ALA A 494 -28.98 5.95 -6.89
CA ALA A 494 -29.39 4.57 -6.71
C ALA A 494 -29.42 3.78 -8.02
N ASP A 495 -28.93 2.54 -7.98
CA ASP A 495 -29.08 1.54 -9.02
C ASP A 495 -28.95 0.12 -8.41
N GLN A 496 -29.29 -0.90 -9.19
CA GLN A 496 -29.39 -2.28 -8.75
C GLN A 496 -28.05 -2.85 -8.24
N HIS A 497 -28.11 -3.57 -7.14
CA HIS A 497 -27.01 -4.41 -6.64
C HIS A 497 -27.32 -5.88 -6.86
N SER A 498 -27.01 -6.40 -8.05
CA SER A 498 -27.39 -7.75 -8.47
C SER A 498 -26.85 -8.87 -7.61
N GLY A 499 -25.61 -8.73 -7.08
CA GLY A 499 -25.03 -9.73 -6.18
C GLY A 499 -25.80 -9.90 -4.87
N LEU A 500 -26.51 -8.86 -4.40
CA LEU A 500 -27.39 -8.91 -3.24
C LEU A 500 -28.85 -9.17 -3.58
N GLY A 501 -29.24 -9.09 -4.87
CA GLY A 501 -30.63 -9.23 -5.31
C GLY A 501 -31.51 -8.07 -4.85
N LEU A 502 -30.94 -6.84 -4.80
CA LEU A 502 -31.59 -5.64 -4.31
C LEU A 502 -31.62 -4.55 -5.39
N ASP A 503 -32.70 -3.76 -5.38
CA ASP A 503 -32.96 -2.66 -6.31
C ASP A 503 -32.13 -1.40 -6.04
N ALA A 504 -31.68 -1.21 -4.78
CA ALA A 504 -30.76 -0.18 -4.37
C ALA A 504 -29.94 -0.66 -3.17
N TYR A 505 -28.74 -0.11 -2.96
CA TYR A 505 -27.93 -0.45 -1.81
C TYR A 505 -26.97 0.68 -1.45
N VAL A 506 -26.86 0.96 -0.15
CA VAL A 506 -25.81 1.78 0.46
C VAL A 506 -25.15 0.99 1.59
N THR A 507 -24.05 1.50 2.13
CA THR A 507 -23.53 1.06 3.42
C THR A 507 -23.67 2.18 4.43
N ALA A 508 -24.30 1.90 5.58
CA ALA A 508 -24.59 2.86 6.65
C ALA A 508 -24.45 2.24 8.05
N THR A 509 -24.12 0.94 8.14
CA THR A 509 -24.20 0.17 9.38
C THR A 509 -22.87 0.06 10.14
N SER A 510 -21.83 0.70 9.68
CA SER A 510 -20.51 0.65 10.32
C SER A 510 -19.79 2.01 10.34
N PRO A 511 -20.43 3.10 10.80
CA PRO A 511 -19.90 4.46 10.71
C PRO A 511 -18.69 4.72 11.62
N ILE A 512 -18.45 3.91 12.66
CA ILE A 512 -17.26 4.01 13.52
C ILE A 512 -15.99 3.66 12.74
N ARG A 513 -16.10 2.75 11.79
CA ARG A 513 -14.93 2.10 11.15
C ARG A 513 -14.90 2.20 9.63
N LYS A 514 -15.88 2.84 8.99
CA LYS A 514 -15.95 3.04 7.53
C LYS A 514 -16.43 4.43 7.21
N TYR A 515 -15.62 5.22 6.55
CA TYR A 515 -15.96 6.60 6.26
C TYR A 515 -17.11 6.73 5.26
N PHE A 516 -17.27 5.81 4.30
CA PHE A 516 -18.44 5.79 3.41
C PHE A 516 -19.77 5.60 4.18
N ASP A 517 -19.74 4.79 5.23
CA ASP A 517 -20.90 4.58 6.09
C ASP A 517 -21.24 5.86 6.89
N LEU A 518 -20.23 6.59 7.35
CA LEU A 518 -20.41 7.90 8.00
C LEU A 518 -20.97 8.95 7.03
N ILE A 519 -20.49 9.02 5.78
CA ILE A 519 -21.05 9.89 4.75
C ILE A 519 -22.55 9.57 4.56
N THR A 520 -22.88 8.29 4.37
CA THR A 520 -24.27 7.86 4.18
C THR A 520 -25.13 8.18 5.40
N GLN A 521 -24.60 7.97 6.62
CA GLN A 521 -25.30 8.33 7.85
C GLN A 521 -25.57 9.85 7.93
N ARG A 522 -24.63 10.68 7.51
CA ARG A 522 -24.83 12.15 7.45
C ARG A 522 -25.94 12.54 6.47
N GLN A 523 -26.10 11.85 5.35
CA GLN A 523 -27.20 12.07 4.42
C GLN A 523 -28.55 11.66 5.05
N LEU A 524 -28.60 10.56 5.81
CA LEU A 524 -29.76 10.19 6.62
C LEU A 524 -30.06 11.27 7.66
N ARG A 525 -29.05 11.76 8.38
CA ARG A 525 -29.17 12.86 9.35
C ARG A 525 -29.73 14.14 8.71
N ALA A 526 -29.27 14.43 7.48
CA ALA A 526 -29.74 15.61 6.76
C ALA A 526 -31.24 15.51 6.39
N THR A 527 -31.71 14.33 5.93
CA THR A 527 -33.16 14.12 5.69
C THR A 527 -33.98 14.20 6.96
N LEU A 528 -33.38 13.91 8.11
CA LEU A 528 -34.01 14.01 9.44
C LEU A 528 -33.85 15.40 10.06
N GLY A 529 -33.29 16.39 9.37
CA GLY A 529 -33.12 17.76 9.83
C GLY A 529 -32.02 17.99 10.86
N LEU A 530 -31.13 17.02 11.06
CA LEU A 530 -30.04 17.09 12.06
C LEU A 530 -28.74 17.70 11.51
N GLU A 531 -28.60 17.80 10.19
CA GLU A 531 -27.35 18.23 9.54
C GLU A 531 -27.65 18.81 8.15
N GLN A 532 -26.69 19.54 7.57
CA GLN A 532 -26.75 19.94 6.18
C GLN A 532 -26.27 18.81 5.25
N PRO A 533 -27.02 18.55 4.15
CA PRO A 533 -26.63 17.46 3.22
C PRO A 533 -25.35 17.77 2.46
N TYR A 534 -24.70 16.72 1.99
CA TYR A 534 -23.73 16.80 0.91
C TYR A 534 -24.45 16.95 -0.43
N THR A 535 -23.90 17.75 -1.35
CA THR A 535 -24.35 17.77 -2.74
C THR A 535 -23.86 16.55 -3.53
N SER A 536 -24.42 16.33 -4.72
CA SER A 536 -23.96 15.26 -5.61
C SER A 536 -22.48 15.41 -5.96
N GLU A 537 -22.02 16.63 -6.23
CA GLU A 537 -20.63 16.94 -6.56
C GLU A 537 -19.69 16.70 -5.36
N GLU A 538 -20.15 17.00 -4.15
CA GLU A 538 -19.38 16.70 -2.93
C GLU A 538 -19.25 15.19 -2.72
N ILE A 539 -20.33 14.41 -2.95
CA ILE A 539 -20.30 12.93 -2.87
C ILE A 539 -19.33 12.35 -3.90
N ASP A 540 -19.41 12.79 -5.16
CA ASP A 540 -18.50 12.31 -6.21
C ASP A 540 -17.04 12.62 -5.88
N ARG A 541 -16.76 13.82 -5.35
CA ARG A 541 -15.43 14.20 -4.88
C ARG A 541 -14.95 13.32 -3.73
N LEU A 542 -15.80 13.02 -2.76
CA LEU A 542 -15.46 12.14 -1.63
C LEU A 542 -15.21 10.71 -2.09
N ILE A 543 -15.97 10.19 -3.05
CA ILE A 543 -15.72 8.87 -3.66
C ILE A 543 -14.33 8.84 -4.29
N GLN A 544 -13.95 9.89 -5.05
CA GLN A 544 -12.62 9.98 -5.67
C GLN A 544 -11.50 10.09 -4.63
N LEU A 545 -11.65 10.93 -3.61
CA LEU A 545 -10.66 11.09 -2.54
C LEU A 545 -10.40 9.79 -1.76
N LEU A 546 -11.44 9.00 -1.55
CA LEU A 546 -11.38 7.75 -0.81
C LEU A 546 -10.95 6.54 -1.65
N GLU A 547 -10.85 6.67 -2.97
CA GLU A 547 -10.49 5.54 -3.85
C GLU A 547 -9.14 4.92 -3.45
N VAL A 548 -8.12 5.73 -3.24
CA VAL A 548 -6.77 5.26 -2.89
C VAL A 548 -6.74 4.70 -1.46
N PRO A 549 -7.13 5.42 -0.39
CA PRO A 549 -7.15 4.87 0.97
C PRO A 549 -7.95 3.57 1.06
N MET A 550 -9.15 3.54 0.49
CA MET A 550 -10.01 2.36 0.52
C MET A 550 -9.48 1.17 -0.29
N SER A 551 -8.62 1.40 -1.27
CA SER A 551 -7.95 0.32 -2.02
C SER A 551 -6.82 -0.32 -1.20
N HIS A 552 -6.15 0.45 -0.34
CA HIS A 552 -5.05 -0.03 0.50
C HIS A 552 -5.55 -0.91 1.65
N VAL A 553 -6.70 -0.58 2.26
CA VAL A 553 -7.25 -1.30 3.42
C VAL A 553 -7.35 -2.82 3.20
N PRO A 554 -8.10 -3.34 2.19
CA PRO A 554 -8.20 -4.78 1.98
C PRO A 554 -6.87 -5.42 1.59
N ARG A 555 -5.99 -4.70 0.90
CA ARG A 555 -4.67 -5.19 0.52
C ARG A 555 -3.79 -5.42 1.74
N ILE A 556 -3.74 -4.45 2.65
CA ILE A 556 -2.98 -4.56 3.90
C ILE A 556 -3.56 -5.68 4.78
N GLN A 557 -4.88 -5.71 4.97
CA GLN A 557 -5.55 -6.74 5.79
C GLN A 557 -5.30 -8.15 5.25
N GLN A 558 -5.50 -8.36 3.94
CA GLN A 558 -5.30 -9.65 3.31
C GLN A 558 -3.82 -10.06 3.29
N GLY A 559 -2.91 -9.12 2.97
CA GLY A 559 -1.47 -9.37 2.99
C GLY A 559 -0.98 -9.76 4.38
N ARG A 560 -1.40 -9.00 5.43
CA ARG A 560 -0.99 -9.29 6.81
C ARG A 560 -1.59 -10.57 7.36
N HIS A 561 -2.86 -10.83 7.06
CA HIS A 561 -3.52 -12.10 7.41
C HIS A 561 -2.80 -13.29 6.74
N ARG A 562 -2.50 -13.16 5.44
CA ARG A 562 -1.76 -14.18 4.68
C ARG A 562 -0.36 -14.40 5.26
N TYR A 563 0.35 -13.34 5.61
CA TYR A 563 1.67 -13.44 6.23
C TYR A 563 1.65 -14.30 7.50
N TRP A 564 0.75 -14.02 8.44
CA TRP A 564 0.66 -14.78 9.68
C TRP A 564 0.15 -16.21 9.48
N LEU A 565 -0.73 -16.43 8.51
CA LEU A 565 -1.14 -17.78 8.12
C LEU A 565 0.04 -18.57 7.55
N LEU A 566 0.89 -17.95 6.73
CA LEU A 566 2.11 -18.58 6.22
C LEU A 566 3.13 -18.83 7.34
N LYS A 567 3.27 -17.92 8.30
CA LYS A 567 4.09 -18.14 9.51
C LYS A 567 3.62 -19.35 10.32
N TYR A 568 2.32 -19.54 10.45
CA TYR A 568 1.76 -20.77 11.03
C TYR A 568 2.16 -22.00 10.22
N LEU A 569 2.02 -21.96 8.90
CA LEU A 569 2.34 -23.09 8.03
C LEU A 569 3.85 -23.39 7.94
N GLU A 570 4.75 -22.40 8.18
CA GLU A 570 6.19 -22.65 8.35
C GLU A 570 6.47 -23.68 9.48
N GLN A 571 5.67 -23.64 10.55
CA GLN A 571 5.79 -24.54 11.70
C GLN A 571 5.15 -25.93 11.44
N HIS A 572 4.36 -26.06 10.36
CA HIS A 572 3.62 -27.26 9.97
C HIS A 572 4.17 -27.90 8.68
N THR A 573 5.45 -27.69 8.42
CA THR A 573 6.17 -28.34 7.30
C THR A 573 6.22 -29.84 7.53
N GLY A 574 5.81 -30.63 6.55
CA GLY A 574 5.69 -32.09 6.62
C GLY A 574 4.26 -32.58 6.85
N ASP A 575 3.34 -31.70 7.24
CA ASP A 575 1.94 -32.08 7.45
C ASP A 575 1.22 -32.36 6.13
N LYS A 576 0.27 -33.27 6.19
CA LYS A 576 -0.60 -33.64 5.07
C LYS A 576 -1.90 -32.85 5.14
N GLU A 577 -2.24 -32.21 4.03
CA GLU A 577 -3.40 -31.34 3.91
C GLU A 577 -4.31 -31.75 2.76
N GLU A 578 -5.61 -31.58 2.95
CA GLU A 578 -6.59 -31.73 1.89
C GLU A 578 -6.57 -30.50 0.98
N ALA A 579 -6.58 -30.74 -0.32
CA ALA A 579 -6.63 -29.69 -1.31
C ALA A 579 -7.62 -29.98 -2.43
N ILE A 580 -8.18 -28.91 -2.99
CA ILE A 580 -9.09 -28.96 -4.14
C ILE A 580 -8.37 -28.43 -5.37
N VAL A 581 -8.41 -29.17 -6.45
CA VAL A 581 -7.86 -28.72 -7.74
C VAL A 581 -8.76 -27.64 -8.32
N LEU A 582 -8.23 -26.43 -8.50
CA LEU A 582 -8.99 -25.31 -9.07
C LEU A 582 -8.92 -25.30 -10.59
N LYS A 583 -7.72 -25.39 -11.15
CA LYS A 583 -7.50 -25.40 -12.60
C LYS A 583 -6.12 -25.96 -12.94
N LYS A 584 -5.99 -26.46 -14.18
CA LYS A 584 -4.72 -26.83 -14.79
C LYS A 584 -4.09 -25.63 -15.47
N GLN A 585 -2.83 -25.36 -15.21
CA GLN A 585 -1.96 -24.43 -15.89
C GLN A 585 -0.97 -25.21 -16.81
N ARG A 586 -0.08 -24.47 -17.47
CA ARG A 586 0.88 -25.09 -18.40
C ARG A 586 1.82 -26.08 -17.69
N ASN A 587 2.37 -25.70 -16.52
CA ASN A 587 3.43 -26.46 -15.82
C ASN A 587 3.01 -26.88 -14.39
N HIS A 588 1.83 -26.49 -13.92
CA HIS A 588 1.35 -26.78 -12.57
C HIS A 588 -0.17 -26.82 -12.53
N TYR A 589 -0.70 -27.37 -11.45
CA TYR A 589 -2.10 -27.22 -11.08
C TYR A 589 -2.21 -26.12 -10.02
N GLN A 590 -3.19 -25.23 -10.16
CA GLN A 590 -3.57 -24.34 -9.08
C GLN A 590 -4.52 -25.10 -8.17
N ILE A 591 -4.19 -25.17 -6.88
CA ILE A 591 -4.97 -25.89 -5.87
C ILE A 591 -5.34 -24.94 -4.73
N LEU A 592 -6.39 -25.31 -3.98
CA LEU A 592 -6.84 -24.64 -2.77
C LEU A 592 -6.63 -25.57 -1.58
N LEU A 593 -5.83 -25.19 -0.60
CA LEU A 593 -5.75 -25.88 0.69
C LEU A 593 -7.04 -25.62 1.47
N SER A 594 -7.90 -26.64 1.63
CA SER A 594 -9.29 -26.50 2.10
C SER A 594 -9.38 -26.01 3.55
N ASN A 595 -8.40 -26.34 4.39
CA ASN A 595 -8.39 -25.97 5.80
C ASN A 595 -7.96 -24.52 6.04
N TYR A 596 -7.19 -23.95 5.11
CA TYR A 596 -6.61 -22.61 5.24
C TYR A 596 -7.16 -21.62 4.21
N MET A 597 -7.96 -22.09 3.26
CA MET A 597 -8.50 -21.27 2.16
C MET A 597 -7.42 -20.51 1.41
N ILE A 598 -6.25 -21.12 1.21
CA ILE A 598 -5.09 -20.54 0.56
C ILE A 598 -4.81 -21.22 -0.78
N GLU A 599 -4.61 -20.43 -1.83
CA GLU A 599 -4.22 -20.95 -3.14
C GLU A 599 -2.71 -21.15 -3.19
N CYS A 600 -2.28 -22.28 -3.74
CA CYS A 600 -0.87 -22.54 -4.06
C CYS A 600 -0.73 -23.36 -5.35
N ASP A 601 0.50 -23.44 -5.85
CA ASP A 601 0.82 -24.15 -7.07
C ASP A 601 1.35 -25.55 -6.74
N LEU A 602 0.76 -26.57 -7.39
CA LEU A 602 1.20 -27.94 -7.34
C LEU A 602 1.92 -28.30 -8.65
N PRO A 603 3.23 -28.56 -8.66
CA PRO A 603 3.96 -28.95 -9.86
C PRO A 603 3.38 -30.21 -10.51
N ILE A 604 3.31 -30.24 -11.84
CA ILE A 604 2.93 -31.45 -12.57
C ILE A 604 4.08 -32.46 -12.46
N SER A 605 3.88 -33.51 -11.68
CA SER A 605 4.81 -34.64 -11.55
C SER A 605 4.13 -35.95 -11.92
N GLY A 606 4.83 -36.79 -12.64
CA GLY A 606 4.61 -38.24 -12.72
C GLY A 606 3.21 -38.74 -13.06
N GLY A 607 2.70 -38.55 -14.26
CA GLY A 607 1.61 -39.38 -14.80
C GLY A 607 0.19 -39.15 -14.29
N PHE A 608 -0.03 -38.35 -13.26
CA PHE A 608 -1.36 -38.02 -12.76
C PHE A 608 -2.03 -36.93 -13.61
N VAL A 609 -3.25 -37.19 -14.06
CA VAL A 609 -4.08 -36.18 -14.73
C VAL A 609 -5.20 -35.78 -13.78
N LEU A 610 -5.04 -34.61 -13.16
CA LEU A 610 -6.02 -34.04 -12.25
C LEU A 610 -7.00 -33.14 -13.02
N LYS A 611 -8.24 -33.10 -12.55
CA LYS A 611 -9.33 -32.27 -13.08
C LYS A 611 -9.75 -31.24 -12.03
N PRO A 612 -10.35 -30.09 -12.46
CA PRO A 612 -11.04 -29.21 -11.50
C PRO A 612 -12.02 -30.00 -10.63
N GLU A 613 -12.13 -29.59 -9.38
CA GLU A 613 -12.92 -30.23 -8.29
C GLU A 613 -12.33 -31.53 -7.70
N ASP A 614 -11.28 -32.09 -8.27
CA ASP A 614 -10.64 -33.26 -7.65
C ASP A 614 -10.14 -32.91 -6.24
N LEU A 615 -10.48 -33.77 -5.28
CA LEU A 615 -9.96 -33.73 -3.91
C LEU A 615 -8.68 -34.57 -3.85
N ILE A 616 -7.61 -33.95 -3.39
CA ILE A 616 -6.29 -34.58 -3.28
C ILE A 616 -5.69 -34.34 -1.90
N GLN A 617 -4.79 -35.22 -1.50
CA GLN A 617 -3.89 -34.96 -0.37
C GLN A 617 -2.54 -34.46 -0.86
N VAL A 618 -2.04 -33.42 -0.22
CA VAL A 618 -0.74 -32.85 -0.48
C VAL A 618 0.04 -32.73 0.82
N THR A 619 1.36 -32.85 0.72
CA THR A 619 2.27 -32.59 1.84
C THR A 619 2.93 -31.25 1.68
N ILE A 620 2.94 -30.43 2.73
CA ILE A 620 3.62 -29.15 2.78
C ILE A 620 5.13 -29.40 2.85
N GLN A 621 5.87 -29.04 1.80
CA GLN A 621 7.30 -29.28 1.73
C GLN A 621 8.12 -28.12 2.30
N ASN A 622 7.77 -26.88 1.96
CA ASN A 622 8.45 -25.69 2.40
C ASN A 622 7.51 -24.49 2.33
N VAL A 623 7.61 -23.64 3.32
CA VAL A 623 6.86 -22.38 3.36
C VAL A 623 7.83 -21.25 3.70
N ARG A 624 7.68 -20.12 3.03
CA ARG A 624 8.43 -18.89 3.30
C ARG A 624 7.46 -17.74 3.35
N ALA A 625 7.10 -17.34 4.57
CA ALA A 625 6.05 -16.35 4.81
C ALA A 625 6.39 -14.99 4.17
N ARG A 626 7.63 -14.53 4.32
CA ARG A 626 8.08 -13.23 3.79
C ARG A 626 8.13 -13.20 2.25
N GLU A 627 8.36 -14.33 1.62
CA GLU A 627 8.39 -14.49 0.16
C GLU A 627 7.03 -14.91 -0.41
N GLU A 628 6.02 -15.09 0.44
CA GLU A 628 4.68 -15.61 0.11
C GLU A 628 4.69 -16.95 -0.63
N GLN A 629 5.72 -17.76 -0.40
CA GLN A 629 5.89 -19.05 -1.08
C GLN A 629 5.36 -20.21 -0.25
N ILE A 630 4.64 -21.08 -0.92
CA ILE A 630 4.25 -22.41 -0.41
C ILE A 630 4.64 -23.42 -1.48
N VAL A 631 5.40 -24.42 -1.09
CA VAL A 631 5.76 -25.55 -1.93
C VAL A 631 5.10 -26.80 -1.39
N VAL A 632 4.34 -27.48 -2.24
CA VAL A 632 3.62 -28.71 -1.89
C VAL A 632 3.88 -29.79 -2.93
N TYR A 633 3.71 -31.05 -2.53
CA TYR A 633 3.72 -32.21 -3.44
C TYR A 633 2.58 -33.18 -3.10
N ILE A 634 2.20 -34.02 -4.05
CA ILE A 634 1.19 -35.07 -3.84
C ILE A 634 1.79 -36.15 -2.95
N GLY A 635 1.13 -36.49 -1.86
CA GLY A 635 1.58 -37.58 -1.02
C GLY A 635 0.80 -37.76 0.27
#